data_2dbf67b73ecaf343a1dbcf816a695ee6
#
_entry.id   2dbf67b73ecaf343a1dbcf816a695ee6
#
_cell.length_a   1.000
_cell.length_b   1.000
_cell.length_c   1.000
_cell.angle_alpha   90.00
_cell.angle_beta   90.00
_cell.angle_gamma   90.00
#
_symmetry.space_group_name_H-M   'P 1'
#
loop_
_entity.id
_entity.type
_entity.pdbx_description
1 polymer ?
#
loop_
_entity_poly.entity_id
_entity_poly.type
_entity_poly.pdbx_seq_one_letter_code
_entity_poly.pdbx_strand_id
1 'polypeptide(L)'
;MRTLSGKFSGKQILASVLVVLLSLLAFQIQPSAAQVSTIYYAAPNAMGAGDCSSWANACTLRTALTSALVPAEIWVKAGVHKPTSDPGDLYAAFNLRSGVEVYGGFSGVETAREQRDWRLNFSILSGDVDSNDDNEDGNFIIEDVVEIQGNNSYHVVKASGGVDNTALLDGVIITAGKATGPWQNASNAGGGVIIESSAPLLKNLNISGNYASGGGGGIQILAGGPTIMNTIFAHNFSEYRGGGIGDSQNINTTLINCEFYDNVSRDSHGAAIETNYSKSSGGTLKIINTLFHHNFTPYSVAGILADNANLELYNVTFSENTAIAGDPAAIYSYQSNWTLANVVIWGNHSPGNIEFQRDSSYYSSINIINSDISGCGASGATWNFELCGSDGGGNIHTDPLFVNAGFGNFRLGQSSPAVDAGNNAFVPTGITTDLDGRARFVDMPLADTGLGDPPIVDMGAYESYEDATAPIVTSVIALDANPSSAESVRFWVSFSEPVFGLNADGLLPVSDGLTGTYVEYVTGGPYNWEVGVNTGTGDGSLRLDVVEGAEIWDLAGNPVAGLPYQNGESYLIDRTPPEVLSSTRINLSPTNSYLVSFQLSFTENVVEVDLTDFELTVDGSISGASFSNLYSYGSNYTVQVLTGSGDGTIRLDVAEAAEIRDLAGNLISGLPYTTGEAYTIDKTAPTVLSILRLDPNPTSEAQVDYAVTFSESVLNVGAEDFTAVGLSGNSGASVLNISGSEDYYVVTVTTGTGGGRLRLDVEYGAWINDAAYNYLSEPFRDGEEYTLLQLALFLPQLSK
;
A
#
# COMPACT_ATOMS: atom_id res chain seq x y z
N MET A 1 45.70 -53.91 -73.33
CA MET A 1 46.27 -53.03 -72.26
C MET A 1 45.98 -51.58 -72.62
N ARG A 2 45.04 -50.95 -72.06
CA ARG A 2 44.77 -49.43 -72.08
C ARG A 2 44.46 -48.96 -70.73
N THR A 3 45.36 -48.21 -70.25
CA THR A 3 45.27 -47.48 -68.96
C THR A 3 44.36 -46.27 -69.10
N LEU A 4 43.28 -46.15 -68.31
CA LEU A 4 42.47 -45.01 -68.21
C LEU A 4 42.87 -44.25 -66.85
N SER A 5 43.64 -43.16 -67.01
CA SER A 5 43.90 -42.20 -65.89
C SER A 5 42.85 -41.14 -65.93
N GLY A 6 41.86 -41.23 -65.05
CA GLY A 6 40.92 -40.15 -64.84
C GLY A 6 41.46 -39.19 -63.76
N LYS A 7 41.86 -37.96 -64.08
CA LYS A 7 42.21 -36.86 -63.21
C LYS A 7 40.93 -36.29 -62.68
N PHE A 8 40.61 -36.54 -61.38
CA PHE A 8 39.57 -35.70 -60.70
C PHE A 8 40.12 -34.28 -60.43
N SER A 9 39.44 -33.26 -60.85
CA SER A 9 39.81 -31.91 -60.59
C SER A 9 39.56 -31.51 -59.08
N GLY A 10 40.51 -30.79 -58.53
CA GLY A 10 40.47 -30.41 -57.10
C GLY A 10 39.17 -29.65 -56.61
N LYS A 11 38.35 -29.20 -57.56
CA LYS A 11 37.03 -28.56 -57.26
C LYS A 11 35.93 -29.58 -56.89
N GLN A 12 36.02 -30.87 -57.38
CA GLN A 12 35.05 -31.89 -57.02
C GLN A 12 35.35 -32.55 -55.70
N ILE A 13 36.59 -32.60 -55.27
CA ILE A 13 36.97 -33.05 -53.94
C ILE A 13 36.58 -32.03 -52.88
N LEU A 14 36.72 -30.71 -53.16
CA LEU A 14 36.33 -29.63 -52.27
C LEU A 14 34.78 -29.55 -52.07
N ALA A 15 34.01 -29.78 -53.13
CA ALA A 15 32.54 -29.80 -53.04
C ALA A 15 32.03 -31.02 -52.25
N SER A 16 32.64 -32.18 -52.37
CA SER A 16 32.24 -33.40 -51.64
C SER A 16 32.65 -33.33 -50.18
N VAL A 17 33.77 -32.71 -49.82
CA VAL A 17 34.21 -32.48 -48.45
C VAL A 17 33.34 -31.39 -47.77
N LEU A 18 32.93 -30.36 -48.51
CA LEU A 18 32.03 -29.29 -47.97
C LEU A 18 30.62 -29.81 -47.73
N VAL A 19 30.06 -30.71 -48.57
CA VAL A 19 28.75 -31.33 -48.34
C VAL A 19 28.76 -32.30 -47.16
N VAL A 20 29.88 -33.05 -46.94
CA VAL A 20 30.03 -33.94 -45.79
C VAL A 20 30.23 -33.13 -44.47
N LEU A 21 30.97 -32.03 -44.53
CA LEU A 21 31.14 -31.12 -43.42
C LEU A 21 29.84 -30.36 -43.08
N LEU A 22 29.04 -29.93 -44.06
CA LEU A 22 27.72 -29.35 -43.84
C LEU A 22 26.69 -30.36 -43.32
N SER A 23 26.76 -31.61 -43.70
CA SER A 23 25.90 -32.69 -43.15
C SER A 23 26.32 -33.12 -41.77
N LEU A 24 27.60 -33.05 -41.38
CA LEU A 24 28.08 -33.29 -40.04
C LEU A 24 27.79 -32.09 -39.07
N LEU A 25 27.75 -30.85 -39.59
CA LEU A 25 27.32 -29.69 -38.83
C LEU A 25 25.79 -29.61 -38.65
N ALA A 26 25.00 -30.16 -39.58
CA ALA A 26 23.56 -30.24 -39.47
C ALA A 26 23.07 -31.32 -38.47
N PHE A 27 23.96 -32.21 -37.99
CA PHE A 27 23.61 -33.25 -37.02
C PHE A 27 23.92 -32.90 -35.54
N GLN A 28 24.41 -31.67 -35.28
CA GLN A 28 24.79 -31.24 -33.92
C GLN A 28 23.99 -30.07 -33.35
N ILE A 29 22.92 -29.61 -33.99
CA ILE A 29 22.00 -28.64 -33.42
C ILE A 29 20.59 -29.24 -33.50
N GLN A 30 20.31 -30.22 -32.66
CA GLN A 30 18.97 -30.30 -32.11
C GLN A 30 18.91 -29.13 -31.08
N PRO A 31 18.01 -28.17 -31.24
CA PRO A 31 17.67 -27.33 -30.08
C PRO A 31 17.15 -28.33 -29.05
N SER A 32 17.84 -28.46 -27.93
CA SER A 32 17.23 -29.06 -26.75
C SER A 32 15.88 -28.34 -26.60
N ALA A 33 14.79 -29.08 -26.64
CA ALA A 33 13.51 -28.52 -26.31
C ALA A 33 13.74 -27.78 -25.01
N ALA A 34 13.51 -26.45 -24.98
CA ALA A 34 13.60 -25.67 -23.76
C ALA A 34 12.69 -26.40 -22.76
N GLN A 35 13.29 -26.94 -21.72
CA GLN A 35 12.55 -27.66 -20.69
C GLN A 35 11.63 -26.60 -20.06
N VAL A 36 10.33 -26.77 -20.23
CA VAL A 36 9.35 -25.79 -19.69
C VAL A 36 9.44 -25.85 -18.18
N SER A 37 9.90 -24.78 -17.56
CA SER A 37 9.94 -24.65 -16.12
C SER A 37 8.51 -24.64 -15.58
N THR A 38 8.28 -25.37 -14.49
CA THR A 38 7.00 -25.28 -13.77
C THR A 38 6.97 -24.00 -12.96
N ILE A 39 5.88 -23.22 -13.11
CA ILE A 39 5.71 -21.97 -12.36
C ILE A 39 4.99 -22.27 -11.05
N TYR A 40 5.54 -21.73 -9.96
CA TYR A 40 4.98 -21.72 -8.62
C TYR A 40 4.66 -20.28 -8.21
N TYR A 41 3.48 -20.05 -7.64
CA TYR A 41 3.01 -18.73 -7.23
C TYR A 41 3.14 -18.58 -5.72
N ALA A 42 3.87 -17.56 -5.28
CA ALA A 42 4.11 -17.26 -3.86
C ALA A 42 3.53 -15.90 -3.46
N ALA A 43 2.87 -15.85 -2.30
CA ALA A 43 2.34 -14.63 -1.69
C ALA A 43 2.83 -14.50 -0.23
N PRO A 44 2.73 -13.31 0.39
CA PRO A 44 3.11 -13.12 1.80
C PRO A 44 2.45 -14.14 2.73
N ASN A 45 1.15 -14.42 2.51
CA ASN A 45 0.38 -15.46 3.17
C ASN A 45 -0.20 -16.43 2.15
N ALA A 46 -0.36 -17.70 2.53
CA ALA A 46 -1.00 -18.69 1.66
C ALA A 46 -2.44 -18.29 1.32
N MET A 47 -2.82 -18.42 0.06
CA MET A 47 -4.12 -18.07 -0.48
C MET A 47 -4.85 -19.32 -0.99
N GLY A 48 -6.16 -19.35 -0.95
CA GLY A 48 -6.97 -20.46 -1.48
C GLY A 48 -6.52 -21.83 -0.95
N ALA A 49 -6.14 -22.74 -1.86
CA ALA A 49 -5.63 -24.08 -1.48
C ALA A 49 -4.18 -24.04 -0.96
N GLY A 50 -3.43 -22.94 -1.20
CA GLY A 50 -2.03 -22.81 -0.80
C GLY A 50 -1.08 -23.82 -1.46
N ASP A 51 -1.44 -24.34 -2.62
CA ASP A 51 -0.70 -25.38 -3.37
C ASP A 51 0.27 -24.81 -4.42
N CYS A 52 0.44 -23.50 -4.45
CA CYS A 52 1.31 -22.74 -5.37
C CYS A 52 0.91 -22.82 -6.86
N SER A 53 -0.27 -23.32 -7.21
CA SER A 53 -0.66 -23.61 -8.60
C SER A 53 -1.10 -22.37 -9.40
N SER A 54 -1.45 -21.29 -8.73
CA SER A 54 -1.93 -20.03 -9.32
C SER A 54 -1.89 -18.90 -8.30
N TRP A 55 -2.08 -17.65 -8.74
CA TRP A 55 -2.22 -16.52 -7.82
C TRP A 55 -3.36 -16.71 -6.80
N ALA A 56 -4.50 -17.27 -7.20
CA ALA A 56 -5.62 -17.55 -6.30
C ALA A 56 -5.33 -18.66 -5.27
N ASN A 57 -4.34 -19.53 -5.55
CA ASN A 57 -3.91 -20.62 -4.69
C ASN A 57 -2.42 -20.48 -4.32
N ALA A 58 -1.92 -19.26 -4.25
CA ALA A 58 -0.52 -19.02 -3.94
C ALA A 58 -0.15 -19.55 -2.55
N CYS A 59 1.03 -20.10 -2.45
CA CYS A 59 1.61 -20.56 -1.18
C CYS A 59 2.58 -19.50 -0.62
N THR A 60 3.19 -19.77 0.54
CA THR A 60 4.31 -18.93 1.01
C THR A 60 5.58 -19.23 0.20
N LEU A 61 6.48 -18.24 0.09
CA LEU A 61 7.76 -18.41 -0.61
C LEU A 61 8.56 -19.58 -0.04
N ARG A 62 8.58 -19.79 1.28
CA ARG A 62 9.23 -20.94 1.93
C ARG A 62 8.65 -22.27 1.43
N THR A 63 7.33 -22.36 1.32
CA THR A 63 6.65 -23.56 0.79
C THR A 63 7.02 -23.78 -0.67
N ALA A 64 6.99 -22.74 -1.50
CA ALA A 64 7.38 -22.84 -2.91
C ALA A 64 8.81 -23.32 -3.07
N LEU A 65 9.80 -22.73 -2.38
CA LEU A 65 11.20 -23.14 -2.40
C LEU A 65 11.39 -24.60 -1.98
N THR A 66 10.60 -25.08 -1.02
CA THR A 66 10.71 -26.47 -0.53
C THR A 66 10.09 -27.48 -1.49
N SER A 67 8.96 -27.15 -2.11
CA SER A 67 8.15 -28.05 -2.92
C SER A 67 8.47 -28.03 -4.42
N ALA A 68 9.15 -26.99 -4.91
CA ALA A 68 9.45 -26.81 -6.32
C ALA A 68 10.24 -28.00 -6.89
N LEU A 69 9.74 -28.54 -8.00
CA LEU A 69 10.41 -29.60 -8.78
C LEU A 69 11.24 -28.94 -9.87
N VAL A 70 12.53 -29.18 -9.85
CA VAL A 70 13.49 -28.58 -10.80
C VAL A 70 13.37 -29.14 -12.21
N PRO A 71 13.45 -28.29 -13.26
CA PRO A 71 13.59 -26.84 -13.22
C PRO A 71 12.27 -26.13 -12.90
N ALA A 72 12.33 -25.05 -12.11
CA ALA A 72 11.17 -24.32 -11.66
C ALA A 72 11.40 -22.80 -11.65
N GLU A 73 10.34 -22.06 -11.89
CA GLU A 73 10.23 -20.65 -11.60
C GLU A 73 9.30 -20.43 -10.39
N ILE A 74 9.67 -19.53 -9.48
CA ILE A 74 8.81 -19.07 -8.38
C ILE A 74 8.55 -17.59 -8.60
N TRP A 75 7.28 -17.24 -8.81
CA TRP A 75 6.84 -15.87 -8.98
C TRP A 75 6.35 -15.34 -7.63
N VAL A 76 6.97 -14.27 -7.14
CA VAL A 76 6.75 -13.73 -5.80
C VAL A 76 5.95 -12.45 -5.89
N LYS A 77 4.76 -12.47 -5.27
CA LYS A 77 3.88 -11.30 -5.20
C LYS A 77 4.48 -10.20 -4.30
N ALA A 78 4.18 -8.94 -4.63
CA ALA A 78 4.48 -7.79 -3.77
C ALA A 78 3.95 -7.96 -2.33
N GLY A 79 4.70 -7.40 -1.38
CA GLY A 79 4.43 -7.45 0.06
C GLY A 79 5.53 -8.14 0.84
N VAL A 80 5.39 -8.19 2.16
CA VAL A 80 6.42 -8.69 3.10
C VAL A 80 6.32 -10.20 3.26
N HIS A 81 7.40 -10.90 2.91
CA HIS A 81 7.56 -12.34 3.03
C HIS A 81 8.49 -12.68 4.19
N LYS A 82 8.04 -13.51 5.11
CA LYS A 82 8.83 -13.97 6.26
C LYS A 82 9.26 -15.42 6.12
N PRO A 83 10.49 -15.81 6.52
CA PRO A 83 10.99 -17.16 6.35
C PRO A 83 10.27 -18.18 7.26
N THR A 84 9.61 -17.72 8.31
CA THR A 84 8.81 -18.53 9.24
C THR A 84 7.68 -17.72 9.83
N SER A 85 6.64 -18.39 10.31
CA SER A 85 5.59 -17.84 11.18
C SER A 85 5.83 -18.13 12.67
N ASP A 86 6.89 -18.84 13.02
CA ASP A 86 7.32 -19.09 14.40
C ASP A 86 8.35 -18.02 14.81
N PRO A 87 7.98 -17.04 15.64
CA PRO A 87 8.91 -15.99 16.07
C PRO A 87 10.11 -16.50 16.89
N GLY A 88 10.12 -17.77 17.31
CA GLY A 88 11.24 -18.41 17.98
C GLY A 88 12.23 -19.13 17.06
N ASP A 89 11.90 -19.32 15.77
CA ASP A 89 12.77 -20.00 14.79
C ASP A 89 13.70 -18.99 14.08
N LEU A 90 14.73 -18.53 14.79
CA LEU A 90 15.70 -17.58 14.26
C LEU A 90 16.66 -18.19 13.21
N TYR A 91 16.65 -19.52 13.05
CA TYR A 91 17.42 -20.22 12.01
C TYR A 91 16.67 -20.35 10.68
N ALA A 92 15.39 -19.96 10.64
CA ALA A 92 14.62 -20.00 9.42
C ALA A 92 15.19 -19.03 8.37
N ALA A 93 15.30 -19.48 7.14
CA ALA A 93 15.77 -18.71 6.00
C ALA A 93 15.09 -19.17 4.71
N PHE A 94 15.10 -18.32 3.69
CA PHE A 94 14.75 -18.69 2.33
C PHE A 94 15.95 -19.41 1.69
N ASN A 95 15.88 -20.74 1.58
CA ASN A 95 16.98 -21.56 1.09
C ASN A 95 16.94 -21.65 -0.43
N LEU A 96 17.96 -21.07 -1.10
CA LEU A 96 18.10 -21.18 -2.54
C LEU A 96 18.47 -22.60 -2.97
N ARG A 97 18.10 -22.99 -4.18
CA ARG A 97 18.31 -24.34 -4.71
C ARG A 97 18.71 -24.27 -6.18
N SER A 98 19.70 -25.06 -6.61
CA SER A 98 20.06 -25.21 -8.02
C SER A 98 18.85 -25.63 -8.86
N GLY A 99 18.67 -25.00 -10.02
CA GLY A 99 17.54 -25.21 -10.92
C GLY A 99 16.22 -24.57 -10.50
N VAL A 100 16.22 -23.71 -9.48
CA VAL A 100 15.07 -22.90 -9.06
C VAL A 100 15.37 -21.42 -9.25
N GLU A 101 14.55 -20.76 -10.03
CA GLU A 101 14.63 -19.32 -10.31
C GLU A 101 13.52 -18.58 -9.56
N VAL A 102 13.86 -17.63 -8.70
CA VAL A 102 12.94 -16.85 -7.89
C VAL A 102 12.86 -15.43 -8.45
N TYR A 103 11.68 -15.00 -8.81
CA TYR A 103 11.41 -13.68 -9.40
C TYR A 103 10.42 -12.90 -8.52
N GLY A 104 10.84 -11.75 -8.00
CA GLY A 104 9.97 -10.77 -7.35
C GLY A 104 9.36 -9.79 -8.33
N GLY A 105 8.50 -8.88 -7.85
CA GLY A 105 7.96 -7.78 -8.63
C GLY A 105 6.59 -8.02 -9.27
N PHE A 106 5.81 -8.97 -8.74
CA PHE A 106 4.47 -9.28 -9.25
C PHE A 106 3.38 -8.64 -8.40
N SER A 107 2.39 -8.04 -9.03
CA SER A 107 1.17 -7.55 -8.35
C SER A 107 0.20 -8.69 -7.96
N GLY A 108 0.31 -9.85 -8.62
CA GLY A 108 -0.52 -11.04 -8.39
C GLY A 108 -1.64 -11.23 -9.41
N VAL A 109 -1.52 -10.64 -10.59
CA VAL A 109 -2.46 -10.79 -11.72
C VAL A 109 -1.77 -11.17 -13.03
N GLU A 110 -0.44 -11.17 -13.04
CA GLU A 110 0.37 -11.43 -14.23
C GLU A 110 0.22 -12.85 -14.74
N THR A 111 0.31 -13.01 -16.05
CA THR A 111 0.26 -14.29 -16.76
C THR A 111 1.56 -14.62 -17.50
N ALA A 112 2.48 -13.64 -17.55
CA ALA A 112 3.81 -13.78 -18.15
C ALA A 112 4.85 -13.06 -17.26
N ARG A 113 6.07 -13.62 -17.19
CA ARG A 113 7.15 -13.09 -16.33
C ARG A 113 7.53 -11.64 -16.70
N GLU A 114 7.49 -11.29 -17.97
CA GLU A 114 7.86 -9.97 -18.49
C GLU A 114 6.87 -8.86 -18.09
N GLN A 115 5.71 -9.21 -17.52
CA GLN A 115 4.72 -8.26 -17.01
C GLN A 115 5.05 -7.77 -15.60
N ARG A 116 5.98 -8.42 -14.90
CA ARG A 116 6.41 -7.98 -13.57
C ARG A 116 7.10 -6.62 -13.62
N ASP A 117 6.91 -5.84 -12.58
CA ASP A 117 7.69 -4.62 -12.34
C ASP A 117 8.21 -4.61 -10.90
N TRP A 118 9.47 -5.01 -10.73
CA TRP A 118 10.11 -5.11 -9.41
C TRP A 118 10.47 -3.73 -8.81
N ARG A 119 10.35 -2.65 -9.58
CA ARG A 119 10.55 -1.27 -9.12
C ARG A 119 9.29 -0.63 -8.57
N LEU A 120 8.11 -1.20 -8.87
CA LEU A 120 6.81 -0.73 -8.39
C LEU A 120 6.15 -1.75 -7.44
N ASN A 121 6.33 -3.03 -7.68
CA ASN A 121 5.71 -4.11 -6.91
C ASN A 121 6.77 -4.75 -6.00
N PHE A 122 7.10 -4.12 -4.90
CA PHE A 122 8.16 -4.57 -4.00
C PHE A 122 7.83 -5.90 -3.34
N SER A 123 8.63 -6.93 -3.65
CA SER A 123 8.63 -8.22 -2.96
C SER A 123 9.72 -8.19 -1.89
N ILE A 124 9.34 -7.98 -0.63
CA ILE A 124 10.26 -7.77 0.49
C ILE A 124 10.47 -9.07 1.24
N LEU A 125 11.71 -9.56 1.30
CA LEU A 125 12.12 -10.69 2.12
C LEU A 125 12.64 -10.12 3.44
N SER A 126 11.84 -10.23 4.50
CA SER A 126 12.16 -9.65 5.80
C SER A 126 12.59 -10.72 6.82
N GLY A 127 13.63 -10.41 7.56
CA GLY A 127 14.09 -11.19 8.72
C GLY A 127 13.27 -10.97 9.99
N ASP A 128 12.45 -9.93 10.06
CA ASP A 128 11.58 -9.62 11.19
C ASP A 128 10.49 -10.69 11.35
N VAL A 129 10.69 -11.69 12.20
CA VAL A 129 9.77 -12.82 12.35
C VAL A 129 8.64 -12.56 13.35
N ASP A 130 8.75 -11.57 14.21
CA ASP A 130 7.75 -11.23 15.23
C ASP A 130 6.99 -9.90 14.94
N SER A 131 7.30 -9.22 13.84
CA SER A 131 6.61 -8.01 13.36
C SER A 131 6.70 -6.82 14.32
N ASN A 132 7.88 -6.60 14.86
CA ASN A 132 8.11 -5.55 15.85
C ASN A 132 9.30 -4.63 15.56
N ASP A 133 9.92 -4.77 14.39
CA ASP A 133 10.91 -3.82 13.91
C ASP A 133 10.26 -2.45 13.71
N ASP A 134 11.01 -1.42 14.04
CA ASP A 134 10.52 -0.04 13.83
C ASP A 134 10.51 0.28 12.33
N ASN A 135 9.48 0.99 11.88
CA ASN A 135 9.33 1.33 10.47
C ASN A 135 8.46 2.59 10.39
N GLU A 136 9.07 3.74 10.68
CA GLU A 136 8.37 5.02 10.82
C GLU A 136 7.76 5.51 9.49
N ASP A 137 8.38 5.19 8.35
CA ASP A 137 7.92 5.60 7.03
C ASP A 137 6.98 4.58 6.35
N GLY A 138 6.79 3.40 6.96
CA GLY A 138 5.86 2.37 6.50
C GLY A 138 6.28 1.61 5.24
N ASN A 139 7.54 1.74 4.79
CA ASN A 139 8.05 1.07 3.59
C ASN A 139 8.48 -0.40 3.82
N PHE A 140 8.58 -0.84 5.08
CA PHE A 140 9.04 -2.16 5.53
C PHE A 140 10.50 -2.49 5.17
N ILE A 141 11.33 -1.48 4.97
CA ILE A 141 12.77 -1.58 4.74
C ILE A 141 13.47 -0.92 5.93
N ILE A 142 14.52 -1.54 6.45
CA ILE A 142 15.32 -0.98 7.54
C ILE A 142 16.38 -0.07 6.96
N GLU A 143 16.46 1.17 7.44
CA GLU A 143 17.48 2.16 7.10
C GLU A 143 18.50 2.40 8.22
N ASP A 144 18.14 2.11 9.48
CA ASP A 144 19.07 2.17 10.61
C ASP A 144 19.01 0.88 11.41
N VAL A 145 20.17 0.39 11.85
CA VAL A 145 20.30 -0.81 12.67
C VAL A 145 19.52 -0.72 13.99
N VAL A 146 19.27 0.47 14.50
CA VAL A 146 18.48 0.70 15.73
C VAL A 146 17.01 0.35 15.58
N GLU A 147 16.51 0.33 14.37
CA GLU A 147 15.13 -0.06 14.01
C GLU A 147 14.91 -1.57 14.16
N ILE A 148 15.97 -2.38 14.07
CA ILE A 148 15.89 -3.84 14.21
C ILE A 148 15.63 -4.21 15.68
N GLN A 149 14.39 -4.49 16.01
CA GLN A 149 13.92 -4.85 17.34
C GLN A 149 13.74 -6.38 17.47
N GLY A 150 13.45 -6.86 18.65
CA GLY A 150 13.03 -8.23 18.97
C GLY A 150 13.75 -9.37 18.26
N ASN A 151 12.96 -10.28 17.73
CA ASN A 151 13.40 -11.52 17.12
C ASN A 151 13.45 -11.42 15.59
N ASN A 152 14.66 -11.51 15.04
CA ASN A 152 14.88 -11.52 13.61
C ASN A 152 15.66 -12.79 13.21
N SER A 153 15.43 -13.27 12.00
CA SER A 153 16.21 -14.39 11.44
C SER A 153 17.69 -14.04 11.36
N TYR A 154 18.53 -15.01 11.72
CA TYR A 154 20.00 -14.83 11.59
C TYR A 154 20.41 -14.59 10.14
N HIS A 155 19.69 -15.17 9.18
CA HIS A 155 19.88 -14.97 7.76
C HIS A 155 18.50 -14.91 7.09
N VAL A 156 18.25 -13.92 6.27
CA VAL A 156 17.01 -13.86 5.51
C VAL A 156 17.05 -14.88 4.35
N VAL A 157 18.18 -14.91 3.62
CA VAL A 157 18.40 -15.83 2.50
C VAL A 157 19.66 -16.68 2.74
N LYS A 158 19.58 -17.95 2.35
CA LYS A 158 20.70 -18.89 2.47
C LYS A 158 20.95 -19.65 1.16
N ALA A 159 22.22 -19.68 0.73
CA ALA A 159 22.71 -20.57 -0.33
C ALA A 159 23.81 -21.48 0.24
N SER A 160 23.56 -22.78 0.33
CA SER A 160 24.53 -23.72 0.92
C SER A 160 24.45 -25.09 0.26
N GLY A 161 25.49 -25.90 0.48
CA GLY A 161 25.50 -27.28 -0.03
C GLY A 161 25.78 -27.41 -1.51
N GLY A 162 26.51 -26.45 -2.12
CA GLY A 162 26.92 -26.52 -3.52
C GLY A 162 25.88 -26.00 -4.50
N VAL A 163 25.02 -25.06 -4.06
CA VAL A 163 24.11 -24.34 -4.95
C VAL A 163 24.92 -23.65 -6.04
N ASP A 164 24.56 -23.88 -7.29
CA ASP A 164 25.24 -23.36 -8.48
C ASP A 164 24.49 -22.15 -9.10
N ASN A 165 24.99 -21.64 -10.21
CA ASN A 165 24.44 -20.47 -10.91
C ASN A 165 23.11 -20.72 -11.64
N THR A 166 22.54 -21.93 -11.57
CA THR A 166 21.18 -22.22 -11.99
C THR A 166 20.14 -21.86 -10.91
N ALA A 167 20.60 -21.50 -9.70
CA ALA A 167 19.78 -20.85 -8.69
C ALA A 167 19.84 -19.34 -8.91
N LEU A 168 18.68 -18.74 -9.19
CA LEU A 168 18.52 -17.31 -9.41
C LEU A 168 17.62 -16.70 -8.35
N LEU A 169 18.02 -15.55 -7.81
CA LEU A 169 17.15 -14.65 -7.05
C LEU A 169 17.16 -13.29 -7.73
N ASP A 170 15.99 -12.83 -8.18
CA ASP A 170 15.85 -11.64 -9.04
C ASP A 170 14.67 -10.75 -8.63
N GLY A 171 14.93 -9.48 -8.40
CA GLY A 171 13.89 -8.46 -8.21
C GLY A 171 13.25 -8.47 -6.83
N VAL A 172 14.00 -8.69 -5.75
CA VAL A 172 13.52 -8.65 -4.37
C VAL A 172 14.33 -7.70 -3.49
N ILE A 173 13.73 -7.26 -2.41
CA ILE A 173 14.39 -6.52 -1.31
C ILE A 173 14.69 -7.50 -0.19
N ILE A 174 15.87 -7.42 0.43
CA ILE A 174 16.30 -8.26 1.55
C ILE A 174 16.67 -7.37 2.72
N THR A 175 15.92 -7.44 3.81
CA THR A 175 16.03 -6.52 4.94
C THR A 175 15.80 -7.19 6.29
N ALA A 176 16.16 -6.50 7.38
CA ALA A 176 15.87 -6.90 8.76
C ALA A 176 16.49 -8.23 9.19
N GLY A 177 17.52 -8.71 8.52
CA GLY A 177 18.29 -9.86 8.97
C GLY A 177 19.21 -9.50 10.14
N LYS A 178 19.28 -10.34 11.22
CA LYS A 178 20.05 -10.06 12.44
C LYS A 178 20.94 -11.23 12.84
N ALA A 179 22.12 -11.32 12.22
CA ALA A 179 23.08 -12.40 12.49
C ALA A 179 23.81 -12.17 13.81
N THR A 180 23.23 -12.65 14.91
CA THR A 180 23.78 -12.56 16.28
C THR A 180 23.98 -13.93 16.94
N GLY A 181 23.80 -14.98 16.18
CA GLY A 181 23.92 -16.36 16.69
C GLY A 181 25.35 -16.82 16.94
N PRO A 182 25.52 -18.09 17.30
CA PRO A 182 26.85 -18.66 17.58
C PRO A 182 27.77 -18.70 16.34
N TRP A 183 29.04 -18.32 16.55
CA TRP A 183 30.03 -18.29 15.48
C TRP A 183 30.35 -19.69 14.86
N GLN A 184 30.11 -20.77 15.61
CA GLN A 184 30.43 -22.12 15.18
C GLN A 184 29.61 -22.61 13.98
N ASN A 185 28.46 -22.04 13.76
CA ASN A 185 27.53 -22.35 12.62
C ASN A 185 27.30 -21.14 11.73
N ALA A 186 28.21 -20.18 11.76
CA ALA A 186 28.19 -18.95 10.99
C ALA A 186 26.93 -18.05 11.20
N SER A 187 26.12 -18.32 12.25
CA SER A 187 24.90 -17.55 12.54
C SER A 187 25.16 -16.12 13.04
N ASN A 188 26.42 -15.74 13.15
CA ASN A 188 26.84 -14.37 13.48
C ASN A 188 27.27 -13.54 12.25
N ALA A 189 27.13 -14.07 11.05
CA ALA A 189 27.58 -13.42 9.82
C ALA A 189 26.55 -13.58 8.70
N GLY A 190 26.45 -12.63 7.76
CA GLY A 190 25.48 -12.67 6.66
C GLY A 190 24.05 -12.40 7.10
N GLY A 191 23.79 -11.24 7.70
CA GLY A 191 22.44 -10.87 8.15
C GLY A 191 21.40 -10.98 7.04
N GLY A 192 21.64 -10.35 5.92
CA GLY A 192 20.77 -10.48 4.74
C GLY A 192 20.93 -11.83 4.06
N VAL A 193 22.16 -12.17 3.65
CA VAL A 193 22.43 -13.40 2.86
C VAL A 193 23.67 -14.13 3.39
N ILE A 194 23.57 -15.42 3.58
CA ILE A 194 24.72 -16.31 3.81
C ILE A 194 24.96 -17.22 2.60
N ILE A 195 26.18 -17.24 2.07
CA ILE A 195 26.61 -18.10 0.95
C ILE A 195 27.72 -19.01 1.45
N GLU A 196 27.44 -20.32 1.48
CA GLU A 196 28.36 -21.33 1.98
C GLU A 196 28.71 -22.33 0.87
N SER A 197 29.95 -22.30 0.37
CA SER A 197 30.45 -23.20 -0.70
C SER A 197 29.50 -23.26 -1.91
N SER A 198 28.99 -22.12 -2.32
CA SER A 198 27.92 -22.01 -3.31
C SER A 198 28.15 -20.83 -4.24
N ALA A 199 27.51 -20.83 -5.41
CA ALA A 199 27.69 -19.83 -6.45
C ALA A 199 26.37 -19.44 -7.13
N PRO A 200 25.35 -18.92 -6.39
CA PRO A 200 24.08 -18.50 -6.97
C PRO A 200 24.24 -17.26 -7.86
N LEU A 201 23.25 -17.02 -8.71
CA LEU A 201 23.07 -15.75 -9.42
C LEU A 201 22.09 -14.87 -8.64
N LEU A 202 22.57 -13.69 -8.19
CA LEU A 202 21.79 -12.69 -7.49
C LEU A 202 21.65 -11.46 -8.40
N LYS A 203 20.42 -11.00 -8.64
CA LYS A 203 20.18 -9.96 -9.64
C LYS A 203 19.05 -9.01 -9.26
N ASN A 204 19.22 -7.72 -9.59
CA ASN A 204 18.20 -6.69 -9.36
C ASN A 204 17.70 -6.69 -7.91
N LEU A 205 18.62 -6.74 -6.94
CA LEU A 205 18.30 -6.79 -5.52
C LEU A 205 18.52 -5.42 -4.87
N ASN A 206 17.76 -5.19 -3.81
CA ASN A 206 18.12 -4.22 -2.78
C ASN A 206 18.38 -4.98 -1.48
N ILE A 207 19.62 -4.95 -0.99
CA ILE A 207 20.03 -5.59 0.26
C ILE A 207 20.31 -4.48 1.26
N SER A 208 19.32 -4.16 2.08
CA SER A 208 19.34 -2.99 2.95
C SER A 208 18.99 -3.32 4.39
N GLY A 209 19.61 -2.61 5.34
CA GLY A 209 19.26 -2.66 6.75
C GLY A 209 19.43 -4.03 7.37
N ASN A 210 20.53 -4.74 7.08
CA ASN A 210 20.83 -6.02 7.67
C ASN A 210 22.01 -5.91 8.63
N TYR A 211 21.96 -6.64 9.73
CA TYR A 211 22.96 -6.61 10.81
C TYR A 211 23.70 -7.93 10.94
N ALA A 212 25.01 -7.85 11.20
CA ALA A 212 25.83 -8.98 11.59
C ALA A 212 26.78 -8.64 12.75
N SER A 213 26.82 -9.47 13.80
CA SER A 213 27.80 -9.32 14.86
C SER A 213 29.20 -9.89 14.51
N GLY A 214 29.33 -10.53 13.37
CA GLY A 214 30.61 -11.05 12.83
C GLY A 214 30.99 -10.29 11.56
N GLY A 215 30.52 -10.70 10.41
CA GLY A 215 30.88 -10.07 9.16
C GLY A 215 29.78 -10.21 8.11
N GLY A 216 29.81 -9.36 7.07
CA GLY A 216 28.81 -9.36 6.03
C GLY A 216 27.43 -8.99 6.56
N GLY A 217 27.21 -7.75 6.95
CA GLY A 217 25.85 -7.32 7.31
C GLY A 217 24.86 -7.64 6.22
N GLY A 218 25.12 -7.20 4.99
CA GLY A 218 24.35 -7.55 3.82
C GLY A 218 24.58 -8.99 3.37
N ILE A 219 25.80 -9.33 2.92
CA ILE A 219 26.17 -10.70 2.48
C ILE A 219 27.43 -11.19 3.15
N GLN A 220 27.42 -12.41 3.65
CA GLN A 220 28.63 -13.14 3.99
C GLN A 220 28.88 -14.27 2.99
N ILE A 221 30.07 -14.31 2.40
CA ILE A 221 30.52 -15.39 1.50
C ILE A 221 31.57 -16.23 2.25
N LEU A 222 31.24 -17.48 2.50
CA LEU A 222 32.12 -18.48 3.14
C LEU A 222 32.45 -19.56 2.13
N ALA A 223 33.52 -19.39 1.36
CA ALA A 223 33.87 -20.18 0.22
C ALA A 223 32.76 -20.27 -0.84
N GLY A 224 32.97 -19.66 -1.95
CA GLY A 224 31.98 -19.62 -3.04
C GLY A 224 32.36 -18.59 -4.08
N GLY A 225 31.56 -18.46 -5.12
CA GLY A 225 31.81 -17.52 -6.21
C GLY A 225 30.51 -17.05 -6.82
N PRO A 226 29.63 -16.35 -6.07
CA PRO A 226 28.39 -15.83 -6.63
C PRO A 226 28.67 -14.79 -7.72
N THR A 227 27.71 -14.67 -8.63
CA THR A 227 27.61 -13.51 -9.53
C THR A 227 26.48 -12.62 -9.03
N ILE A 228 26.78 -11.36 -8.75
CA ILE A 228 25.85 -10.37 -8.21
C ILE A 228 25.77 -9.23 -9.21
N MET A 229 24.55 -8.90 -9.67
CA MET A 229 24.33 -7.93 -10.73
C MET A 229 23.21 -6.95 -10.40
N ASN A 230 23.37 -5.70 -10.78
CA ASN A 230 22.34 -4.65 -10.63
C ASN A 230 21.80 -4.64 -9.20
N THR A 231 22.68 -4.64 -8.22
CA THR A 231 22.31 -4.82 -6.80
C THR A 231 22.79 -3.63 -5.96
N ILE A 232 21.88 -3.13 -5.15
CA ILE A 232 22.14 -2.09 -4.15
C ILE A 232 22.45 -2.76 -2.82
N PHE A 233 23.51 -2.30 -2.17
CA PHE A 233 23.88 -2.62 -0.80
C PHE A 233 23.84 -1.33 0.01
N ALA A 234 22.83 -1.16 0.86
CA ALA A 234 22.64 0.08 1.61
C ALA A 234 22.37 -0.19 3.10
N HIS A 235 22.82 0.69 3.97
CA HIS A 235 22.49 0.67 5.41
C HIS A 235 22.78 -0.68 6.11
N ASN A 236 23.66 -1.54 5.53
CA ASN A 236 24.02 -2.79 6.17
C ASN A 236 25.12 -2.56 7.20
N PHE A 237 25.00 -3.19 8.33
CA PHE A 237 25.87 -2.99 9.46
C PHE A 237 26.58 -4.28 9.87
N SER A 238 27.88 -4.19 10.13
CA SER A 238 28.62 -5.26 10.81
C SER A 238 29.44 -4.74 11.99
N GLU A 239 29.58 -5.57 13.04
CA GLU A 239 30.46 -5.23 14.17
C GLU A 239 31.94 -5.32 13.80
N TYR A 240 32.31 -6.23 12.88
CA TYR A 240 33.73 -6.49 12.59
C TYR A 240 34.10 -6.32 11.11
N ARG A 241 33.41 -6.94 10.14
CA ARG A 241 33.90 -7.11 8.77
C ARG A 241 32.83 -6.90 7.73
N GLY A 242 33.08 -6.07 6.73
CA GLY A 242 32.22 -5.92 5.58
C GLY A 242 30.77 -5.59 5.96
N GLY A 243 30.43 -4.34 6.15
CA GLY A 243 29.03 -3.93 6.35
C GLY A 243 28.17 -4.42 5.19
N GLY A 244 28.56 -4.10 3.95
CA GLY A 244 27.90 -4.62 2.75
C GLY A 244 28.24 -6.09 2.50
N ILE A 245 29.50 -6.43 2.22
CA ILE A 245 29.95 -7.81 1.93
C ILE A 245 31.18 -8.17 2.75
N GLY A 246 31.10 -9.29 3.48
CA GLY A 246 32.23 -10.03 4.03
C GLY A 246 32.56 -11.21 3.13
N ASP A 247 33.75 -11.26 2.55
CA ASP A 247 34.17 -12.32 1.65
C ASP A 247 35.41 -13.07 2.18
N SER A 248 35.20 -14.31 2.54
CA SER A 248 36.27 -15.17 3.08
C SER A 248 36.41 -16.43 2.21
N GLN A 249 37.64 -16.72 1.76
CA GLN A 249 37.98 -17.91 0.95
C GLN A 249 37.23 -17.95 -0.39
N ASN A 250 37.06 -16.80 -1.01
CA ASN A 250 36.43 -16.63 -2.30
C ASN A 250 37.09 -17.50 -3.37
N ILE A 251 36.28 -18.06 -4.26
CA ILE A 251 36.75 -18.81 -5.42
C ILE A 251 36.72 -17.97 -6.68
N ASN A 252 35.70 -17.16 -6.95
CA ASN A 252 35.61 -16.18 -8.04
C ASN A 252 34.28 -15.37 -7.92
N THR A 253 34.19 -14.50 -6.96
CA THR A 253 33.03 -13.57 -6.85
C THR A 253 33.10 -12.51 -7.93
N THR A 254 31.95 -12.23 -8.57
CA THR A 254 31.82 -11.16 -9.56
C THR A 254 30.68 -10.24 -9.21
N LEU A 255 30.97 -8.92 -9.13
CA LEU A 255 30.01 -7.84 -8.93
C LEU A 255 29.90 -7.05 -10.25
N ILE A 256 28.70 -6.80 -10.74
CA ILE A 256 28.46 -6.03 -11.96
C ILE A 256 27.32 -5.07 -11.75
N ASN A 257 27.52 -3.78 -12.06
CA ASN A 257 26.49 -2.74 -11.92
C ASN A 257 25.92 -2.70 -10.49
N CYS A 258 26.78 -2.65 -9.49
CA CYS A 258 26.38 -2.60 -8.08
C CYS A 258 26.61 -1.21 -7.49
N GLU A 259 25.88 -0.93 -6.42
CA GLU A 259 26.02 0.30 -5.66
C GLU A 259 26.16 -0.04 -4.18
N PHE A 260 27.13 0.58 -3.49
CA PHE A 260 27.37 0.38 -2.06
C PHE A 260 27.33 1.74 -1.38
N TYR A 261 26.32 1.99 -0.55
CA TYR A 261 26.25 3.25 0.19
C TYR A 261 25.73 3.07 1.62
N ASP A 262 26.11 3.96 2.49
CA ASP A 262 25.73 3.99 3.91
C ASP A 262 25.93 2.65 4.65
N ASN A 263 26.80 1.76 4.11
CA ASN A 263 27.16 0.56 4.83
C ASN A 263 28.20 0.89 5.93
N VAL A 264 28.06 0.24 7.07
CA VAL A 264 28.85 0.54 8.27
C VAL A 264 29.59 -0.71 8.76
N SER A 265 30.90 -0.55 9.05
CA SER A 265 31.67 -1.52 9.84
C SER A 265 32.19 -0.84 11.10
N ARG A 266 31.79 -1.35 12.29
CA ARG A 266 32.03 -0.64 13.56
C ARG A 266 33.43 -0.80 14.11
N ASP A 267 33.99 -2.01 14.17
CA ASP A 267 35.18 -2.30 14.98
C ASP A 267 36.44 -2.59 14.17
N SER A 268 36.42 -2.75 12.86
CA SER A 268 37.60 -2.88 12.09
C SER A 268 37.39 -2.83 10.59
N HIS A 269 37.47 -3.29 9.65
CA HIS A 269 37.91 -3.34 8.28
C HIS A 269 36.79 -3.30 7.23
N GLY A 270 36.93 -2.47 6.19
CA GLY A 270 36.13 -2.51 4.97
C GLY A 270 34.62 -2.34 5.15
N ALA A 271 34.12 -1.10 5.31
CA ALA A 271 32.67 -0.92 5.53
C ALA A 271 31.81 -1.43 4.36
N ALA A 272 32.19 -1.13 3.12
CA ALA A 272 31.47 -1.68 1.97
C ALA A 272 31.84 -3.15 1.73
N ILE A 273 33.13 -3.44 1.56
CA ILE A 273 33.61 -4.81 1.29
C ILE A 273 34.88 -5.10 2.10
N GLU A 274 34.91 -6.25 2.78
CA GLU A 274 36.16 -6.88 3.22
C GLU A 274 36.35 -8.22 2.52
N THR A 275 37.52 -8.41 1.90
CA THR A 275 37.87 -9.70 1.32
C THR A 275 39.20 -10.20 1.85
N ASN A 276 39.28 -11.46 2.24
CA ASN A 276 40.50 -12.07 2.75
C ASN A 276 40.69 -13.51 2.23
N TYR A 277 41.99 -13.95 2.18
CA TYR A 277 42.39 -15.29 1.76
C TYR A 277 42.03 -15.73 0.36
N SER A 278 41.49 -14.87 -0.52
CA SER A 278 41.14 -15.23 -1.91
C SER A 278 42.37 -15.60 -2.73
N LYS A 279 43.52 -14.94 -2.47
CA LYS A 279 44.80 -15.23 -3.13
C LYS A 279 45.28 -16.66 -2.81
N SER A 280 45.13 -17.14 -1.58
CA SER A 280 45.55 -18.48 -1.18
C SER A 280 44.68 -19.59 -1.78
N SER A 281 43.41 -19.31 -2.07
CA SER A 281 42.47 -20.20 -2.78
C SER A 281 42.59 -20.11 -4.31
N GLY A 282 43.36 -19.14 -4.83
CA GLY A 282 43.48 -18.86 -6.27
C GLY A 282 42.29 -18.13 -6.87
N GLY A 283 41.35 -17.66 -6.05
CA GLY A 283 40.16 -16.93 -6.50
C GLY A 283 40.40 -15.44 -6.70
N THR A 284 39.48 -14.79 -7.39
CA THR A 284 39.53 -13.35 -7.69
C THR A 284 38.16 -12.72 -7.39
N LEU A 285 38.18 -11.59 -6.68
CA LEU A 285 37.04 -10.68 -6.58
C LEU A 285 37.11 -9.72 -7.77
N LYS A 286 36.11 -9.80 -8.64
CA LYS A 286 36.01 -8.97 -9.83
C LYS A 286 34.86 -7.98 -9.68
N ILE A 287 35.12 -6.69 -9.85
CA ILE A 287 34.14 -5.60 -9.67
C ILE A 287 34.11 -4.76 -10.96
N ILE A 288 32.91 -4.59 -11.51
CA ILE A 288 32.69 -3.92 -12.81
C ILE A 288 31.55 -2.92 -12.68
N ASN A 289 31.70 -1.74 -13.25
CA ASN A 289 30.66 -0.69 -13.30
C ASN A 289 30.01 -0.47 -11.92
N THR A 290 30.77 -0.27 -10.88
CA THR A 290 30.25 -0.23 -9.51
C THR A 290 30.61 1.07 -8.83
N LEU A 291 29.68 1.59 -8.04
CA LEU A 291 29.83 2.81 -7.25
C LEU A 291 29.91 2.48 -5.76
N PHE A 292 30.85 3.10 -5.08
CA PHE A 292 31.03 3.05 -3.63
C PHE A 292 31.00 4.48 -3.08
N HIS A 293 30.00 4.81 -2.25
CA HIS A 293 29.89 6.14 -1.68
C HIS A 293 29.25 6.15 -0.28
N HIS A 294 29.56 7.17 0.50
CA HIS A 294 29.00 7.38 1.86
C HIS A 294 29.17 6.19 2.83
N ASN A 295 29.93 5.15 2.49
CA ASN A 295 30.18 4.06 3.43
C ASN A 295 31.05 4.58 4.59
N PHE A 296 30.80 4.07 5.79
CA PHE A 296 31.36 4.65 6.99
C PHE A 296 32.06 3.62 7.90
N THR A 297 33.23 3.97 8.42
CA THR A 297 33.87 3.24 9.51
C THR A 297 34.59 4.19 10.47
N PRO A 298 34.49 3.97 11.79
CA PRO A 298 35.26 4.76 12.73
C PRO A 298 36.77 4.37 12.82
N TYR A 299 37.16 3.22 12.28
CA TYR A 299 38.49 2.67 12.57
C TYR A 299 39.39 2.39 11.37
N SER A 300 38.91 1.97 10.21
CA SER A 300 39.75 1.50 9.13
C SER A 300 39.39 2.04 7.76
N VAL A 301 38.89 1.19 6.84
CA VAL A 301 38.63 1.51 5.44
C VAL A 301 37.14 1.51 5.17
N ALA A 302 36.60 2.58 4.64
CA ALA A 302 35.19 2.69 4.36
C ALA A 302 34.78 1.98 3.05
N GLY A 303 35.62 2.01 2.01
CA GLY A 303 35.38 1.29 0.77
C GLY A 303 35.77 -0.19 0.87
N ILE A 304 36.94 -0.57 0.29
CA ILE A 304 37.38 -1.97 0.21
C ILE A 304 38.65 -2.20 1.02
N LEU A 305 38.61 -3.15 1.97
CA LEU A 305 39.81 -3.72 2.54
C LEU A 305 40.09 -5.09 1.89
N ALA A 306 41.29 -5.25 1.35
CA ALA A 306 41.76 -6.53 0.82
C ALA A 306 42.94 -7.06 1.58
N ASP A 307 42.79 -8.22 2.23
CA ASP A 307 43.87 -8.92 2.92
C ASP A 307 44.15 -10.25 2.22
N ASN A 308 45.37 -10.39 1.64
CA ASN A 308 45.80 -11.58 0.93
C ASN A 308 44.81 -12.03 -0.18
N ALA A 309 44.39 -11.07 -1.02
CA ALA A 309 43.35 -11.25 -2.01
C ALA A 309 43.85 -10.93 -3.44
N ASN A 310 43.14 -11.46 -4.46
CA ASN A 310 43.28 -11.01 -5.84
C ASN A 310 42.04 -10.21 -6.21
N LEU A 311 42.22 -8.99 -6.74
CA LEU A 311 41.12 -8.09 -7.11
C LEU A 311 41.32 -7.54 -8.53
N GLU A 312 40.21 -7.43 -9.23
CA GLU A 312 40.12 -6.76 -10.54
C GLU A 312 38.98 -5.73 -10.49
N LEU A 313 39.31 -4.45 -10.66
CA LEU A 313 38.35 -3.35 -10.70
C LEU A 313 38.38 -2.72 -12.09
N TYR A 314 37.19 -2.67 -12.72
CA TYR A 314 37.00 -2.09 -14.03
C TYR A 314 35.81 -1.15 -14.04
N ASN A 315 36.05 0.11 -14.43
CA ASN A 315 35.02 1.13 -14.48
C ASN A 315 34.32 1.30 -13.11
N VAL A 316 35.06 1.64 -12.07
CA VAL A 316 34.57 1.73 -10.69
C VAL A 316 34.80 3.13 -10.15
N THR A 317 33.87 3.66 -9.38
CA THR A 317 33.98 4.96 -8.70
C THR A 317 33.90 4.78 -7.19
N PHE A 318 34.78 5.47 -6.46
CA PHE A 318 34.75 5.64 -5.01
C PHE A 318 34.73 7.14 -4.68
N SER A 319 33.71 7.59 -3.96
CA SER A 319 33.62 8.99 -3.52
C SER A 319 32.82 9.10 -2.22
N GLU A 320 33.08 10.14 -1.43
CA GLU A 320 32.37 10.45 -0.17
C GLU A 320 32.39 9.32 0.88
N ASN A 321 33.22 8.30 0.75
CA ASN A 321 33.41 7.28 1.80
C ASN A 321 34.23 7.85 2.95
N THR A 322 33.87 7.53 4.20
CA THR A 322 34.46 8.16 5.40
C THR A 322 35.10 7.16 6.34
N ALA A 323 36.39 7.35 6.62
CA ALA A 323 37.17 6.63 7.64
C ALA A 323 37.73 7.62 8.68
N ILE A 324 37.45 7.39 9.98
CA ILE A 324 37.83 8.38 11.04
C ILE A 324 39.23 8.16 11.59
N ALA A 325 39.75 6.94 11.66
CA ALA A 325 40.97 6.64 12.40
C ALA A 325 42.34 6.77 11.68
N GLY A 326 42.33 7.34 10.45
CA GLY A 326 43.58 7.68 9.77
C GLY A 326 44.07 6.68 8.73
N ASP A 327 43.33 5.63 8.46
CA ASP A 327 43.51 4.72 7.33
C ASP A 327 42.91 5.32 6.05
N PRO A 328 43.21 4.80 4.85
CA PRO A 328 42.62 5.28 3.62
C PRO A 328 41.12 5.10 3.59
N ALA A 329 40.38 6.11 3.08
CA ALA A 329 38.94 6.06 3.09
C ALA A 329 38.35 5.11 2.03
N ALA A 330 38.97 5.02 0.84
CA ALA A 330 38.42 4.22 -0.26
C ALA A 330 39.00 2.79 -0.28
N ILE A 331 40.33 2.64 -0.34
CA ILE A 331 40.96 1.32 -0.55
C ILE A 331 42.21 1.13 0.30
N TYR A 332 42.29 -0.02 0.99
CA TYR A 332 43.50 -0.50 1.62
C TYR A 332 43.87 -1.91 1.14
N SER A 333 45.10 -2.06 0.65
CA SER A 333 45.62 -3.32 0.13
C SER A 333 46.71 -3.87 0.99
N TYR A 334 46.46 -5.03 1.64
CA TYR A 334 47.43 -5.78 2.42
C TYR A 334 47.75 -7.12 1.78
N GLN A 335 49.01 -7.42 1.46
CA GLN A 335 49.48 -8.67 0.82
C GLN A 335 48.72 -9.08 -0.45
N SER A 336 48.06 -8.17 -1.17
CA SER A 336 47.10 -8.44 -2.20
C SER A 336 47.58 -8.10 -3.60
N ASN A 337 47.02 -8.75 -4.62
CA ASN A 337 47.29 -8.42 -6.01
C ASN A 337 46.07 -7.71 -6.62
N TRP A 338 46.29 -6.56 -7.24
CA TRP A 338 45.23 -5.73 -7.80
C TRP A 338 45.51 -5.34 -9.24
N THR A 339 44.45 -5.31 -10.05
CA THR A 339 44.40 -4.58 -11.32
C THR A 339 43.28 -3.59 -11.24
N LEU A 340 43.56 -2.32 -11.37
CA LEU A 340 42.61 -1.22 -11.48
C LEU A 340 42.71 -0.61 -12.88
N ALA A 341 41.61 -0.55 -13.61
CA ALA A 341 41.55 0.13 -14.87
C ALA A 341 40.25 0.90 -15.03
N ASN A 342 40.33 2.11 -15.52
CA ASN A 342 39.20 3.03 -15.67
C ASN A 342 38.52 3.31 -14.31
N VAL A 343 39.29 3.54 -13.26
CA VAL A 343 38.77 3.72 -11.88
C VAL A 343 38.91 5.18 -11.47
N VAL A 344 37.88 5.71 -10.81
CA VAL A 344 37.93 7.04 -10.17
C VAL A 344 37.88 6.87 -8.66
N ILE A 345 38.84 7.41 -7.93
CA ILE A 345 38.91 7.48 -6.47
C ILE A 345 39.14 8.94 -6.10
N TRP A 346 38.06 9.61 -5.66
CA TRP A 346 38.14 11.04 -5.42
C TRP A 346 37.13 11.53 -4.40
N GLY A 347 37.53 12.42 -3.49
CA GLY A 347 36.62 13.02 -2.51
C GLY A 347 36.26 12.13 -1.35
N ASN A 348 37.04 11.09 -1.06
CA ASN A 348 36.82 10.24 0.12
C ASN A 348 37.53 10.85 1.35
N HIS A 349 36.96 10.70 2.53
CA HIS A 349 37.29 11.42 3.73
C HIS A 349 38.08 10.56 4.74
N SER A 350 39.32 10.96 5.02
CA SER A 350 40.13 10.41 6.13
C SER A 350 40.96 11.53 6.77
N PRO A 351 41.42 11.38 8.02
CA PRO A 351 42.19 12.40 8.69
C PRO A 351 43.50 12.84 7.99
N GLY A 352 44.06 11.95 7.17
CA GLY A 352 45.27 12.23 6.38
C GLY A 352 45.00 12.61 4.93
N ASN A 353 43.73 12.71 4.53
CA ASN A 353 43.29 12.80 3.12
C ASN A 353 43.92 11.65 2.28
N ILE A 354 44.05 10.48 2.87
CA ILE A 354 44.54 9.29 2.20
C ILE A 354 43.32 8.53 1.67
N GLU A 355 43.19 8.48 0.36
CA GLU A 355 42.06 7.80 -0.28
C GLU A 355 42.42 6.38 -0.67
N PHE A 356 43.63 6.14 -1.11
CA PHE A 356 44.14 4.84 -1.54
C PHE A 356 45.48 4.55 -0.86
N GLN A 357 45.71 3.33 -0.35
CA GLN A 357 46.98 2.92 0.24
C GLN A 357 47.31 1.45 0.00
N ARG A 358 48.51 1.22 -0.46
CA ARG A 358 49.18 -0.08 -0.47
C ARG A 358 50.09 -0.22 0.75
N ASP A 359 49.97 -1.33 1.46
CA ASP A 359 50.97 -1.66 2.49
C ASP A 359 52.27 -2.06 1.84
N SER A 360 53.25 -1.17 1.90
CA SER A 360 54.61 -1.38 1.35
C SER A 360 55.48 -2.34 2.15
N SER A 361 55.10 -2.68 3.38
CA SER A 361 55.81 -3.62 4.26
C SER A 361 55.63 -5.07 3.82
N TYR A 362 54.59 -5.34 3.04
CA TYR A 362 54.20 -6.64 2.55
C TYR A 362 54.06 -6.64 1.03
N TYR A 363 54.37 -7.75 0.37
CA TYR A 363 54.38 -7.90 -1.09
C TYR A 363 52.97 -7.80 -1.67
N SER A 364 52.49 -6.58 -1.88
CA SER A 364 51.30 -6.30 -2.70
C SER A 364 51.71 -5.91 -4.11
N SER A 365 51.14 -6.55 -5.10
CA SER A 365 51.34 -6.21 -6.52
C SER A 365 50.09 -5.47 -7.03
N ILE A 366 50.22 -4.16 -7.22
CA ILE A 366 49.11 -3.32 -7.71
C ILE A 366 49.52 -2.71 -9.03
N ASN A 367 48.63 -2.79 -10.03
CA ASN A 367 48.78 -2.16 -11.34
C ASN A 367 47.58 -1.28 -11.61
N ILE A 368 47.81 0.02 -11.83
CA ILE A 368 46.78 1.03 -12.07
C ILE A 368 46.94 1.59 -13.47
N ILE A 369 45.83 1.60 -14.25
CA ILE A 369 45.83 1.87 -15.67
C ILE A 369 44.68 2.82 -15.99
N ASN A 370 44.89 3.89 -16.73
CA ASN A 370 43.86 4.84 -17.17
C ASN A 370 42.83 5.15 -16.07
N SER A 371 43.33 5.61 -14.93
CA SER A 371 42.52 5.83 -13.71
C SER A 371 42.78 7.22 -13.13
N ASP A 372 41.80 7.81 -12.45
CA ASP A 372 41.92 9.07 -11.72
C ASP A 372 41.89 8.82 -10.23
N ILE A 373 43.05 8.88 -9.59
CA ILE A 373 43.18 8.53 -8.17
C ILE A 373 43.84 9.65 -7.39
N SER A 374 43.12 10.23 -6.46
CA SER A 374 43.62 11.27 -5.56
C SER A 374 44.84 10.78 -4.78
N GLY A 375 45.88 11.54 -4.74
CA GLY A 375 47.14 11.26 -4.03
C GLY A 375 48.14 10.37 -4.76
N CYS A 376 47.76 9.68 -5.87
CA CYS A 376 48.67 8.82 -6.62
C CYS A 376 49.57 9.58 -7.60
N GLY A 377 49.19 10.77 -8.01
CA GLY A 377 49.85 11.52 -9.07
C GLY A 377 49.49 11.02 -10.46
N ALA A 378 49.83 11.82 -11.50
CA ALA A 378 49.64 11.40 -12.89
C ALA A 378 50.76 10.46 -13.35
N SER A 379 50.49 9.68 -14.41
CA SER A 379 51.49 8.79 -15.01
C SER A 379 52.81 9.46 -15.32
N GLY A 380 53.91 8.76 -15.04
CA GLY A 380 55.29 9.23 -15.26
C GLY A 380 55.93 9.85 -14.01
N ALA A 381 56.47 11.07 -14.15
CA ALA A 381 57.36 11.62 -13.14
C ALA A 381 56.71 12.00 -11.80
N THR A 382 55.41 12.17 -11.74
CA THR A 382 54.64 12.50 -10.53
C THR A 382 54.02 11.31 -9.87
N TRP A 383 54.14 10.10 -10.43
CA TRP A 383 53.51 8.87 -9.94
C TRP A 383 54.12 8.43 -8.59
N ASN A 384 53.27 8.14 -7.62
CA ASN A 384 53.70 7.71 -6.29
C ASN A 384 53.67 6.17 -6.18
N PHE A 385 54.74 5.52 -6.57
CA PHE A 385 54.86 4.07 -6.54
C PHE A 385 54.70 3.49 -5.12
N GLU A 386 55.22 4.17 -4.10
CA GLU A 386 55.13 3.67 -2.72
C GLU A 386 53.70 3.59 -2.22
N LEU A 387 52.86 4.55 -2.58
CA LEU A 387 51.45 4.59 -2.20
C LEU A 387 50.59 3.69 -3.09
N CYS A 388 50.79 3.73 -4.41
CA CYS A 388 49.83 3.25 -5.40
C CYS A 388 50.33 2.05 -6.22
N GLY A 389 51.58 1.65 -6.10
CA GLY A 389 52.16 0.53 -6.86
C GLY A 389 52.57 0.93 -8.29
N SER A 390 52.44 -0.01 -9.21
CA SER A 390 52.91 0.15 -10.60
C SER A 390 52.01 1.08 -11.42
N ASP A 391 52.64 2.00 -12.12
CA ASP A 391 51.98 2.84 -13.14
C ASP A 391 51.83 2.04 -14.44
N GLY A 392 50.60 1.71 -14.77
CA GLY A 392 50.23 1.05 -16.02
C GLY A 392 50.04 1.99 -17.21
N GLY A 393 50.15 3.30 -16.97
CA GLY A 393 50.01 4.36 -17.98
C GLY A 393 48.60 4.94 -18.07
N GLY A 394 48.51 6.17 -18.56
CA GLY A 394 47.24 6.88 -18.76
C GLY A 394 46.55 7.36 -17.49
N ASN A 395 47.20 7.24 -16.32
CA ASN A 395 46.64 7.72 -15.06
C ASN A 395 46.71 9.22 -14.94
N ILE A 396 45.65 9.82 -14.38
CA ILE A 396 45.53 11.27 -14.11
C ILE A 396 45.41 11.51 -12.60
N HIS A 397 45.52 12.76 -12.19
CA HIS A 397 45.31 13.21 -10.82
C HIS A 397 44.70 14.63 -10.91
N THR A 398 43.43 14.68 -11.23
CA THR A 398 42.71 15.93 -11.47
C THR A 398 41.27 15.75 -11.03
N ASP A 399 40.69 16.75 -10.37
CA ASP A 399 39.30 16.71 -9.96
C ASP A 399 38.39 16.16 -11.07
N PRO A 400 37.69 15.06 -10.86
CA PRO A 400 36.79 14.46 -11.87
C PRO A 400 35.56 15.30 -12.19
N LEU A 401 35.35 16.42 -11.49
CA LEU A 401 34.23 17.33 -11.69
C LEU A 401 32.89 16.58 -11.71
N PHE A 402 32.60 15.83 -10.66
CA PHE A 402 31.30 15.20 -10.50
C PHE A 402 30.19 16.24 -10.55
N VAL A 403 29.04 15.90 -11.15
CA VAL A 403 27.90 16.80 -11.33
C VAL A 403 27.42 17.35 -9.98
N ASN A 404 27.24 16.50 -8.99
CA ASN A 404 26.90 16.95 -7.64
C ASN A 404 27.14 15.84 -6.60
N ALA A 405 28.40 15.63 -6.22
CA ALA A 405 28.78 14.58 -5.28
C ALA A 405 28.08 14.71 -3.92
N GLY A 406 27.87 15.93 -3.41
CA GLY A 406 27.24 16.17 -2.12
C GLY A 406 25.75 15.75 -2.04
N PHE A 407 25.09 15.55 -3.18
CA PHE A 407 23.74 15.02 -3.30
C PHE A 407 23.70 13.64 -3.99
N GLY A 408 24.81 12.90 -3.97
CA GLY A 408 24.89 11.54 -4.48
C GLY A 408 24.96 11.41 -6.01
N ASN A 409 25.13 12.51 -6.76
CA ASN A 409 25.33 12.44 -8.21
C ASN A 409 26.82 12.42 -8.56
N PHE A 410 27.36 11.21 -8.75
CA PHE A 410 28.77 10.97 -9.09
C PHE A 410 29.01 10.79 -10.59
N ARG A 411 28.11 11.28 -11.44
CA ARG A 411 28.33 11.32 -12.88
C ARG A 411 29.33 12.43 -13.22
N LEU A 412 30.06 12.22 -14.31
CA LEU A 412 31.06 13.17 -14.75
C LEU A 412 30.40 14.39 -15.42
N GLY A 413 30.79 15.58 -14.98
CA GLY A 413 30.39 16.79 -15.69
C GLY A 413 30.98 16.82 -17.11
N GLN A 414 30.31 17.48 -18.05
CA GLN A 414 30.69 17.53 -19.46
C GLN A 414 32.14 18.03 -19.75
N SER A 415 32.79 18.72 -18.83
CA SER A 415 34.17 19.16 -18.91
C SER A 415 35.16 18.37 -18.08
N SER A 416 34.73 17.24 -17.55
CA SER A 416 35.54 16.38 -16.69
C SER A 416 36.78 15.85 -17.40
N PRO A 417 37.95 15.84 -16.77
CA PRO A 417 39.18 15.27 -17.35
C PRO A 417 39.12 13.73 -17.42
N ALA A 418 38.15 13.09 -16.76
CA ALA A 418 37.92 11.65 -16.79
C ALA A 418 37.03 11.19 -17.97
N VAL A 419 36.44 12.14 -18.71
CA VAL A 419 35.65 11.88 -19.93
C VAL A 419 36.60 11.51 -21.08
N ASP A 420 36.25 10.49 -21.87
CA ASP A 420 37.01 9.94 -22.99
C ASP A 420 38.51 9.64 -22.63
N ALA A 421 38.72 9.25 -21.35
CA ALA A 421 40.09 9.11 -20.80
C ALA A 421 40.40 7.66 -20.36
N GLY A 422 39.43 6.76 -20.42
CA GLY A 422 39.61 5.37 -20.05
C GLY A 422 40.33 4.55 -21.12
N ASN A 423 40.32 3.22 -20.94
CA ASN A 423 40.95 2.27 -21.84
C ASN A 423 39.95 1.18 -22.24
N ASN A 424 39.56 1.21 -23.52
CA ASN A 424 38.56 0.29 -24.06
C ASN A 424 38.93 -1.19 -23.89
N ALA A 425 40.26 -1.53 -23.86
CA ALA A 425 40.73 -2.88 -23.70
C ALA A 425 40.43 -3.50 -22.34
N PHE A 426 40.10 -2.70 -21.34
CA PHE A 426 39.77 -3.12 -19.98
C PHE A 426 38.26 -3.12 -19.70
N VAL A 427 37.42 -2.77 -20.66
CA VAL A 427 35.99 -3.01 -20.56
C VAL A 427 35.73 -4.49 -20.80
N PRO A 428 35.25 -5.25 -19.81
CA PRO A 428 35.08 -6.69 -19.99
C PRO A 428 34.07 -7.04 -21.08
N THR A 429 34.34 -8.12 -21.83
CA THR A 429 33.47 -8.57 -22.92
C THR A 429 32.04 -8.80 -22.41
N GLY A 430 31.04 -8.22 -23.08
CA GLY A 430 29.64 -8.31 -22.72
C GLY A 430 29.13 -7.15 -21.88
N ILE A 431 30.01 -6.26 -21.42
CA ILE A 431 29.64 -4.99 -20.77
C ILE A 431 29.39 -3.97 -21.88
N THR A 432 28.14 -3.63 -22.11
CA THR A 432 27.71 -2.70 -23.17
C THR A 432 27.06 -1.44 -22.62
N THR A 433 26.78 -1.43 -21.32
CA THR A 433 26.15 -0.30 -20.63
C THR A 433 26.96 0.11 -19.41
N ASP A 434 26.82 1.33 -19.00
CA ASP A 434 27.31 1.89 -17.75
C ASP A 434 26.39 1.51 -16.55
N LEU A 435 26.61 2.10 -15.39
CA LEU A 435 25.81 1.85 -14.19
C LEU A 435 24.35 2.32 -14.34
N ASP A 436 24.09 3.36 -15.14
CA ASP A 436 22.73 3.84 -15.45
C ASP A 436 22.00 2.98 -16.48
N GLY A 437 22.67 1.99 -17.08
CA GLY A 437 22.13 1.19 -18.17
C GLY A 437 22.20 1.88 -19.53
N ARG A 438 22.92 3.02 -19.64
CA ARG A 438 23.20 3.72 -20.91
C ARG A 438 24.36 3.08 -21.64
N ALA A 439 24.52 3.41 -22.92
CA ALA A 439 25.64 2.87 -23.69
C ALA A 439 26.99 3.18 -23.03
N ARG A 440 27.86 2.15 -22.87
CA ARG A 440 29.18 2.29 -22.24
C ARG A 440 30.22 3.00 -23.10
N PHE A 441 30.00 3.11 -24.37
CA PHE A 441 30.87 3.77 -25.31
C PHE A 441 30.12 4.94 -25.95
N VAL A 442 30.38 6.16 -25.47
CA VAL A 442 29.80 7.41 -25.94
C VAL A 442 30.94 8.35 -26.31
N ASP A 443 30.85 9.04 -27.43
CA ASP A 443 31.87 10.01 -27.89
C ASP A 443 31.42 11.43 -27.51
N MET A 444 32.10 12.05 -26.59
CA MET A 444 31.84 13.42 -26.19
C MET A 444 32.65 14.39 -27.06
N PRO A 445 32.24 15.66 -27.24
CA PRO A 445 32.98 16.64 -28.05
C PRO A 445 34.25 17.16 -27.34
N LEU A 446 34.93 16.29 -26.62
CA LEU A 446 36.23 16.52 -25.96
C LEU A 446 37.32 15.76 -26.73
N ALA A 447 38.57 16.01 -26.36
CA ALA A 447 39.69 15.29 -26.96
C ALA A 447 39.83 13.91 -26.28
N ASP A 448 39.84 12.85 -27.06
CA ASP A 448 40.21 11.51 -26.59
C ASP A 448 41.60 11.52 -25.97
N THR A 449 41.68 11.28 -24.68
CA THR A 449 42.94 11.15 -23.93
C THR A 449 43.23 9.72 -23.52
N GLY A 450 42.21 8.84 -23.64
CA GLY A 450 42.27 7.43 -23.30
C GLY A 450 42.87 6.54 -24.39
N LEU A 451 42.67 5.24 -24.32
CA LEU A 451 43.25 4.25 -25.21
C LEU A 451 42.18 3.34 -25.81
N GLY A 452 42.23 3.16 -27.11
CA GLY A 452 41.31 2.31 -27.87
C GLY A 452 40.92 2.92 -29.21
N ASP A 453 39.99 2.28 -29.89
CA ASP A 453 39.29 2.83 -31.05
C ASP A 453 38.07 3.64 -30.54
N PRO A 454 37.89 4.92 -30.96
CA PRO A 454 36.72 5.71 -30.56
C PRO A 454 35.38 5.06 -30.88
N PRO A 455 34.34 5.26 -30.08
CA PRO A 455 34.32 6.06 -28.83
C PRO A 455 35.20 5.47 -27.73
N ILE A 456 35.88 6.36 -27.00
CA ILE A 456 36.70 5.98 -25.83
C ILE A 456 35.78 5.98 -24.59
N VAL A 457 35.95 4.96 -23.77
CA VAL A 457 35.22 4.85 -22.51
C VAL A 457 35.68 5.89 -21.49
N ASP A 458 34.74 6.38 -20.67
CA ASP A 458 35.07 7.24 -19.53
C ASP A 458 35.70 6.45 -18.39
N MET A 459 36.45 7.15 -17.53
CA MET A 459 36.87 6.56 -16.25
C MET A 459 35.72 6.59 -15.27
N GLY A 460 35.59 5.53 -14.47
CA GLY A 460 34.54 5.42 -13.45
C GLY A 460 33.30 4.59 -13.89
N ALA A 461 32.28 4.60 -13.02
CA ALA A 461 31.10 3.75 -13.18
C ALA A 461 30.12 4.24 -14.24
N TYR A 462 30.16 5.53 -14.60
CA TYR A 462 29.24 6.19 -15.50
C TYR A 462 29.92 6.67 -16.79
N GLU A 463 29.14 6.78 -17.86
CA GLU A 463 29.49 7.50 -19.08
C GLU A 463 28.84 8.88 -19.08
N SER A 464 29.60 9.87 -19.54
CA SER A 464 29.10 11.21 -19.81
C SER A 464 28.31 11.23 -21.12
N TYR A 465 27.32 12.11 -21.22
CA TYR A 465 26.55 12.31 -22.46
C TYR A 465 26.09 13.76 -22.56
N GLU A 466 25.88 14.23 -23.79
CA GLU A 466 25.29 15.54 -24.02
C GLU A 466 23.81 15.55 -23.67
N ASP A 467 23.46 16.33 -22.66
CA ASP A 467 22.08 16.64 -22.31
C ASP A 467 21.99 18.11 -21.88
N ALA A 468 21.23 18.89 -22.62
CA ALA A 468 20.94 20.28 -22.32
C ALA A 468 19.45 20.51 -22.02
N THR A 469 18.69 19.44 -21.88
CA THR A 469 17.25 19.48 -21.57
C THR A 469 17.06 19.58 -20.07
N ALA A 470 16.48 20.66 -19.60
CA ALA A 470 16.17 20.75 -18.17
C ALA A 470 14.91 19.93 -17.81
N PRO A 471 14.93 19.21 -16.72
CA PRO A 471 13.74 18.50 -16.21
C PRO A 471 12.64 19.49 -15.82
N ILE A 472 11.39 19.06 -15.91
CA ILE A 472 10.23 19.81 -15.42
C ILE A 472 9.39 18.92 -14.51
N VAL A 473 8.70 19.54 -13.54
CA VAL A 473 7.65 18.84 -12.77
C VAL A 473 6.47 18.61 -13.70
N THR A 474 6.07 17.35 -13.89
CA THR A 474 4.95 16.97 -14.77
C THR A 474 3.64 16.88 -14.01
N SER A 475 3.68 16.43 -12.76
CA SER A 475 2.49 16.34 -11.90
C SER A 475 2.85 16.28 -10.42
N VAL A 476 1.91 16.72 -9.59
CA VAL A 476 1.84 16.43 -8.15
C VAL A 476 0.43 15.93 -7.89
N ILE A 477 0.27 14.67 -7.55
CA ILE A 477 -1.04 14.01 -7.38
C ILE A 477 -1.22 13.49 -5.95
N ALA A 478 -2.45 13.45 -5.49
CA ALA A 478 -2.86 12.89 -4.21
C ALA A 478 -2.97 11.37 -4.29
N LEU A 479 -2.37 10.63 -3.36
CA LEU A 479 -2.35 9.16 -3.35
C LEU A 479 -3.41 8.53 -2.45
N ASP A 480 -3.83 9.24 -1.40
CA ASP A 480 -4.75 8.73 -0.40
C ASP A 480 -6.19 9.15 -0.68
N ALA A 481 -7.14 8.66 0.11
CA ALA A 481 -8.54 9.05 0.01
C ALA A 481 -8.72 10.56 0.18
N ASN A 482 -9.64 11.15 -0.57
CA ASN A 482 -9.94 12.58 -0.52
C ASN A 482 -11.47 12.79 -0.57
N PRO A 483 -12.09 13.35 0.47
CA PRO A 483 -11.53 13.94 1.69
C PRO A 483 -10.86 12.91 2.62
N SER A 484 -10.04 13.40 3.57
CA SER A 484 -9.28 12.57 4.52
C SER A 484 -9.28 13.19 5.91
N SER A 485 -9.39 12.34 6.94
CA SER A 485 -9.17 12.74 8.34
C SER A 485 -7.79 12.41 8.87
N ALA A 486 -6.91 11.84 8.03
CA ALA A 486 -5.59 11.33 8.41
C ALA A 486 -4.64 12.43 8.93
N GLU A 487 -3.78 12.06 9.87
CA GLU A 487 -2.72 12.96 10.39
C GLU A 487 -1.62 13.21 9.36
N SER A 488 -1.42 12.29 8.43
CA SER A 488 -0.48 12.40 7.32
C SER A 488 -1.13 11.93 6.02
N VAL A 489 -0.77 12.58 4.90
CA VAL A 489 -1.20 12.23 3.54
C VAL A 489 -0.02 12.22 2.60
N ARG A 490 -0.15 11.47 1.49
CA ARG A 490 0.92 11.26 0.54
C ARG A 490 0.65 11.93 -0.80
N PHE A 491 1.70 12.52 -1.35
CA PHE A 491 1.71 13.05 -2.70
C PHE A 491 2.72 12.30 -3.55
N TRP A 492 2.43 12.19 -4.84
CA TRP A 492 3.35 11.68 -5.85
C TRP A 492 3.82 12.83 -6.73
N VAL A 493 5.13 13.13 -6.67
CA VAL A 493 5.75 14.17 -7.47
C VAL A 493 6.45 13.51 -8.65
N SER A 494 6.08 13.87 -9.88
CA SER A 494 6.61 13.27 -11.10
C SER A 494 7.36 14.30 -11.94
N PHE A 495 8.43 13.84 -12.57
CA PHE A 495 9.29 14.66 -13.44
C PHE A 495 9.30 14.13 -14.88
N SER A 496 9.70 14.99 -15.83
CA SER A 496 9.81 14.64 -17.25
C SER A 496 10.93 13.64 -17.55
N GLU A 497 11.92 13.58 -16.67
CA GLU A 497 13.12 12.76 -16.75
C GLU A 497 13.68 12.47 -15.36
N PRO A 498 14.69 11.58 -15.22
CA PRO A 498 15.27 11.24 -13.93
C PRO A 498 15.91 12.44 -13.25
N VAL A 499 15.56 12.69 -11.98
CA VAL A 499 16.11 13.78 -11.18
C VAL A 499 16.68 13.31 -9.86
N PHE A 500 17.60 14.11 -9.31
CA PHE A 500 18.17 13.98 -7.98
C PHE A 500 17.97 15.26 -7.17
N GLY A 501 18.13 15.18 -5.86
CA GLY A 501 18.17 16.33 -4.96
C GLY A 501 16.81 16.76 -4.44
N LEU A 502 15.68 16.12 -4.83
CA LEU A 502 14.40 16.43 -4.21
C LEU A 502 14.44 16.07 -2.72
N ASN A 503 14.23 17.05 -1.89
CA ASN A 503 14.19 16.93 -0.43
C ASN A 503 13.10 17.86 0.14
N ALA A 504 12.92 17.84 1.47
CA ALA A 504 11.88 18.64 2.11
C ALA A 504 12.04 20.15 1.90
N ASP A 505 13.27 20.67 1.75
CA ASP A 505 13.53 22.09 1.55
C ASP A 505 13.06 22.60 0.17
N GLY A 506 12.98 21.69 -0.81
CA GLY A 506 12.46 21.97 -2.15
C GLY A 506 10.93 21.94 -2.25
N LEU A 507 10.23 21.64 -1.16
CA LEU A 507 8.79 21.41 -1.11
C LEU A 507 8.10 22.32 -0.11
N LEU A 508 6.90 22.78 -0.43
CA LEU A 508 6.11 23.64 0.44
C LEU A 508 4.66 23.14 0.54
N PRO A 509 4.23 22.62 1.68
CA PRO A 509 2.82 22.41 1.94
C PRO A 509 2.08 23.74 2.04
N VAL A 510 1.10 23.96 1.16
CA VAL A 510 0.25 25.15 1.11
C VAL A 510 -1.13 24.77 1.59
N SER A 511 -1.53 25.34 2.73
CA SER A 511 -2.80 25.02 3.39
C SER A 511 -3.70 26.24 3.59
N ASP A 512 -5.02 26.02 3.55
CA ASP A 512 -6.03 26.97 3.95
C ASP A 512 -6.94 26.31 4.99
N GLY A 513 -7.04 26.90 6.17
CA GLY A 513 -7.77 26.35 7.32
C GLY A 513 -6.94 25.41 8.23
N LEU A 514 -5.81 24.87 7.75
CA LEU A 514 -4.92 24.01 8.54
C LEU A 514 -3.76 24.80 9.17
N THR A 515 -3.23 24.31 10.28
CA THR A 515 -2.06 24.87 10.95
C THR A 515 -1.06 23.79 11.35
N GLY A 516 0.25 24.08 11.14
CA GLY A 516 1.32 23.16 11.52
C GLY A 516 1.60 22.06 10.49
N THR A 517 1.26 22.29 9.22
CA THR A 517 1.60 21.36 8.12
C THR A 517 3.10 21.39 7.81
N TYR A 518 3.71 20.24 7.56
CA TYR A 518 5.12 20.13 7.16
C TYR A 518 5.35 18.83 6.35
N VAL A 519 6.45 18.79 5.59
CA VAL A 519 6.89 17.57 4.90
C VAL A 519 7.53 16.63 5.93
N GLU A 520 7.03 15.42 6.05
CA GLU A 520 7.55 14.40 6.96
C GLU A 520 8.72 13.64 6.36
N TYR A 521 8.55 13.21 5.12
CA TYR A 521 9.58 12.48 4.39
C TYR A 521 9.47 12.69 2.88
N VAL A 522 10.56 12.41 2.19
CA VAL A 522 10.65 12.34 0.72
C VAL A 522 11.38 11.06 0.38
N THR A 523 10.78 10.19 -0.42
CA THR A 523 11.36 8.90 -0.80
C THR A 523 11.06 8.57 -2.26
N GLY A 524 11.79 7.61 -2.83
CA GLY A 524 11.59 7.20 -4.21
C GLY A 524 12.63 7.76 -5.18
N GLY A 525 12.23 8.12 -6.39
CA GLY A 525 13.10 8.56 -7.48
C GLY A 525 13.37 7.46 -8.51
N PRO A 526 14.10 7.74 -9.59
CA PRO A 526 14.50 9.09 -10.01
C PRO A 526 13.41 9.86 -10.80
N TYR A 527 12.36 9.18 -11.32
CA TYR A 527 11.27 9.82 -12.09
C TYR A 527 10.12 10.29 -11.20
N ASN A 528 9.88 9.56 -10.13
CA ASN A 528 8.72 9.72 -9.27
C ASN A 528 9.15 9.66 -7.81
N TRP A 529 8.62 10.58 -7.02
CA TRP A 529 8.95 10.72 -5.62
C TRP A 529 7.68 10.70 -4.80
N GLU A 530 7.64 9.88 -3.78
CA GLU A 530 6.58 9.92 -2.76
C GLU A 530 6.96 10.92 -1.68
N VAL A 531 6.00 11.78 -1.33
CA VAL A 531 6.19 12.80 -0.31
C VAL A 531 5.09 12.65 0.73
N GLY A 532 5.48 12.30 1.95
CA GLY A 532 4.61 12.31 3.11
C GLY A 532 4.49 13.72 3.68
N VAL A 533 3.26 14.18 3.93
CA VAL A 533 2.99 15.50 4.47
C VAL A 533 2.09 15.37 5.69
N ASN A 534 2.58 15.88 6.84
CA ASN A 534 1.76 16.04 8.03
C ASN A 534 0.70 17.11 7.80
N THR A 535 -0.55 16.76 8.04
CA THR A 535 -1.70 17.64 7.79
C THR A 535 -1.97 18.64 8.91
N GLY A 536 -1.17 18.61 9.99
CA GLY A 536 -1.31 19.52 11.13
C GLY A 536 -2.64 19.37 11.85
N THR A 537 -3.28 20.51 12.19
CA THR A 537 -4.56 20.55 12.92
C THR A 537 -5.56 21.47 12.21
N GLY A 538 -6.86 21.17 12.39
CA GLY A 538 -7.98 21.90 11.78
C GLY A 538 -8.55 21.18 10.57
N ASP A 539 -9.54 21.83 9.94
CA ASP A 539 -10.17 21.39 8.70
C ASP A 539 -9.84 22.38 7.59
N GLY A 540 -9.63 21.89 6.37
CA GLY A 540 -9.26 22.77 5.27
C GLY A 540 -8.67 22.07 4.07
N SER A 541 -8.00 22.83 3.20
CA SER A 541 -7.33 22.28 2.02
C SER A 541 -5.82 22.23 2.19
N LEU A 542 -5.19 21.22 1.58
CA LEU A 542 -3.73 21.02 1.56
C LEU A 542 -3.26 20.70 0.16
N ARG A 543 -2.33 21.50 -0.38
CA ARG A 543 -1.63 21.28 -1.64
C ARG A 543 -0.13 21.25 -1.39
N LEU A 544 0.61 20.50 -2.19
CA LEU A 544 2.07 20.49 -2.18
C LEU A 544 2.61 21.24 -3.39
N ASP A 545 3.42 22.28 -3.14
CA ASP A 545 4.12 23.04 -4.17
C ASP A 545 5.60 22.64 -4.24
N VAL A 546 6.20 22.63 -5.44
CA VAL A 546 7.66 22.61 -5.59
C VAL A 546 8.12 24.06 -5.69
N VAL A 547 9.00 24.49 -4.79
CA VAL A 547 9.34 25.89 -4.62
C VAL A 547 10.31 26.41 -5.69
N GLU A 548 10.35 27.72 -5.89
CA GLU A 548 11.39 28.37 -6.69
C GLU A 548 12.76 28.21 -6.00
N GLY A 549 13.76 27.75 -6.76
CA GLY A 549 15.10 27.53 -6.23
C GLY A 549 15.29 26.17 -5.55
N ALA A 550 14.33 25.24 -5.68
CA ALA A 550 14.55 23.85 -5.28
C ALA A 550 15.79 23.27 -5.95
N GLU A 551 16.66 22.68 -5.16
CA GLU A 551 17.93 22.10 -5.63
C GLU A 551 17.70 20.72 -6.23
N ILE A 552 17.07 20.68 -7.41
CA ILE A 552 16.72 19.49 -8.17
C ILE A 552 17.42 19.56 -9.53
N TRP A 553 18.13 18.51 -9.89
CA TRP A 553 18.86 18.40 -11.15
C TRP A 553 18.59 17.07 -11.84
N ASP A 554 18.73 17.03 -13.15
CA ASP A 554 18.81 15.77 -13.89
C ASP A 554 20.17 15.07 -13.71
N LEU A 555 20.35 13.97 -14.42
CA LEU A 555 21.60 13.20 -14.41
C LEU A 555 22.79 13.95 -15.02
N ALA A 556 22.54 14.89 -15.92
CA ALA A 556 23.53 15.70 -16.60
C ALA A 556 23.86 17.00 -15.85
N GLY A 557 23.13 17.33 -14.79
CA GLY A 557 23.31 18.53 -13.98
C GLY A 557 22.52 19.74 -14.44
N ASN A 558 21.52 19.57 -15.33
CA ASN A 558 20.61 20.66 -15.66
C ASN A 558 19.62 20.87 -14.52
N PRO A 559 19.47 22.11 -14.01
CA PRO A 559 18.52 22.37 -12.94
C PRO A 559 17.08 22.27 -13.47
N VAL A 560 16.15 21.82 -12.59
CA VAL A 560 14.72 21.76 -12.91
C VAL A 560 14.22 23.13 -13.37
N ALA A 561 13.42 23.14 -14.44
CA ALA A 561 12.83 24.34 -15.02
C ALA A 561 11.33 24.46 -14.71
N GLY A 562 10.79 25.69 -14.86
CA GLY A 562 9.35 25.94 -14.70
C GLY A 562 8.87 26.00 -13.25
N LEU A 563 9.78 26.27 -12.31
CA LEU A 563 9.43 26.50 -10.91
C LEU A 563 8.97 27.96 -10.65
N PRO A 564 8.14 28.21 -9.62
CA PRO A 564 7.53 27.23 -8.74
C PRO A 564 6.41 26.43 -9.43
N TYR A 565 6.26 25.14 -9.11
CA TYR A 565 5.13 24.34 -9.58
C TYR A 565 4.01 24.36 -8.54
N GLN A 566 2.83 24.88 -8.92
CA GLN A 566 1.71 25.17 -8.02
C GLN A 566 0.38 24.57 -8.51
N ASN A 567 0.43 23.71 -9.52
CA ASN A 567 -0.76 23.15 -10.18
C ASN A 567 -1.08 21.70 -9.74
N GLY A 568 -0.55 21.30 -8.57
CA GLY A 568 -0.80 19.98 -7.99
C GLY A 568 -2.23 19.79 -7.51
N GLU A 569 -2.63 18.56 -7.32
CA GLU A 569 -3.88 18.21 -6.66
C GLU A 569 -3.87 18.66 -5.19
N SER A 570 -5.07 18.78 -4.61
CA SER A 570 -5.22 19.19 -3.21
C SER A 570 -6.04 18.15 -2.45
N TYR A 571 -5.69 17.91 -1.21
CA TYR A 571 -6.56 17.22 -0.26
C TYR A 571 -7.55 18.18 0.36
N LEU A 572 -8.75 17.70 0.63
CA LEU A 572 -9.66 18.26 1.63
C LEU A 572 -9.46 17.47 2.93
N ILE A 573 -8.94 18.11 3.94
CA ILE A 573 -8.78 17.53 5.28
C ILE A 573 -10.00 17.90 6.11
N ASP A 574 -10.68 16.90 6.61
CA ASP A 574 -11.90 17.03 7.40
C ASP A 574 -11.83 16.08 8.60
N ARG A 575 -11.80 16.66 9.78
CA ARG A 575 -11.75 15.95 11.07
C ARG A 575 -12.97 16.17 11.92
N THR A 576 -13.98 16.88 11.35
CA THR A 576 -15.23 17.15 12.05
C THR A 576 -16.14 15.93 11.95
N PRO A 577 -16.43 15.22 13.05
CA PRO A 577 -17.35 14.08 13.03
C PRO A 577 -18.77 14.50 12.64
N PRO A 578 -19.49 13.69 11.89
CA PRO A 578 -20.90 13.90 11.63
C PRO A 578 -21.73 13.75 12.91
N GLU A 579 -22.86 14.45 13.00
CA GLU A 579 -23.83 14.35 14.09
C GLU A 579 -25.25 14.15 13.55
N VAL A 580 -26.13 13.55 14.37
CA VAL A 580 -27.56 13.47 14.06
C VAL A 580 -28.19 14.84 14.26
N LEU A 581 -28.65 15.44 13.17
CA LEU A 581 -29.36 16.73 13.21
C LEU A 581 -30.80 16.57 13.66
N SER A 582 -31.52 15.57 13.18
CA SER A 582 -32.92 15.31 13.54
C SER A 582 -33.40 13.91 13.19
N SER A 583 -34.37 13.41 13.95
CA SER A 583 -35.20 12.24 13.62
C SER A 583 -36.69 12.66 13.72
N THR A 584 -37.37 12.76 12.58
CA THR A 584 -38.75 13.27 12.50
C THR A 584 -39.68 12.25 11.85
N ARG A 585 -40.99 12.36 12.19
CA ARG A 585 -42.03 11.51 11.60
C ARG A 585 -42.40 12.01 10.22
N ILE A 586 -42.63 11.08 9.28
CA ILE A 586 -43.13 11.40 7.95
C ILE A 586 -44.68 11.28 7.90
N ASN A 587 -45.22 10.28 8.58
CA ASN A 587 -46.65 10.00 8.61
C ASN A 587 -47.38 10.75 9.74
N LEU A 588 -48.72 10.80 9.66
CA LEU A 588 -49.55 11.36 10.74
C LEU A 588 -49.42 10.53 12.03
N SER A 589 -49.63 11.17 13.18
CA SER A 589 -49.70 10.56 14.50
C SER A 589 -50.80 11.23 15.32
N PRO A 590 -51.67 10.49 15.97
CA PRO A 590 -51.72 9.03 16.11
C PRO A 590 -52.06 8.31 14.80
N THR A 591 -51.73 7.00 14.71
CA THR A 591 -51.99 6.19 13.53
C THR A 591 -52.20 4.72 13.87
N ASN A 592 -53.06 4.05 13.10
CA ASN A 592 -53.20 2.61 13.12
C ASN A 592 -52.42 1.86 12.04
N SER A 593 -51.59 2.59 11.26
CA SER A 593 -50.79 2.06 10.16
C SER A 593 -49.89 0.92 10.62
N TYR A 594 -49.80 -0.11 9.81
CA TYR A 594 -48.85 -1.22 10.04
C TYR A 594 -47.42 -0.86 9.72
N LEU A 595 -47.20 0.24 8.95
CA LEU A 595 -45.90 0.72 8.55
C LEU A 595 -45.83 2.23 8.74
N VAL A 596 -44.77 2.71 9.43
CA VAL A 596 -44.46 4.12 9.59
C VAL A 596 -43.04 4.40 9.13
N SER A 597 -42.75 5.67 8.83
CA SER A 597 -41.44 6.10 8.32
C SER A 597 -40.90 7.26 9.16
N PHE A 598 -39.64 7.16 9.51
CA PHE A 598 -38.87 8.26 10.10
C PHE A 598 -37.94 8.87 9.06
N GLN A 599 -37.80 10.19 9.08
CA GLN A 599 -36.79 10.94 8.37
C GLN A 599 -35.65 11.26 9.35
N LEU A 600 -34.48 10.67 9.10
CA LEU A 600 -33.27 10.93 9.82
C LEU A 600 -32.39 11.87 8.99
N SER A 601 -31.83 12.92 9.61
CA SER A 601 -30.93 13.86 8.94
C SER A 601 -29.64 13.99 9.75
N PHE A 602 -28.52 14.02 9.04
CA PHE A 602 -27.20 14.25 9.61
C PHE A 602 -26.67 15.64 9.24
N THR A 603 -25.66 16.13 9.96
CA THR A 603 -25.02 17.41 9.69
C THR A 603 -24.35 17.48 8.33
N GLU A 604 -23.96 16.32 7.79
CA GLU A 604 -23.27 16.16 6.52
C GLU A 604 -23.58 14.80 5.87
N ASN A 605 -22.94 14.51 4.73
CA ASN A 605 -23.08 13.22 4.06
C ASN A 605 -22.35 12.12 4.84
N VAL A 606 -23.06 11.05 5.10
CA VAL A 606 -22.54 9.89 5.82
C VAL A 606 -22.58 8.61 4.97
N VAL A 607 -21.73 7.67 5.30
CA VAL A 607 -21.61 6.35 4.69
C VAL A 607 -21.69 5.26 5.76
N GLU A 608 -21.75 4.00 5.35
CA GLU A 608 -21.78 2.83 6.23
C GLU A 608 -23.03 2.75 7.12
N VAL A 609 -24.10 3.50 6.82
CA VAL A 609 -25.36 3.47 7.59
C VAL A 609 -26.14 2.23 7.24
N ASP A 610 -26.45 1.40 8.25
CA ASP A 610 -27.33 0.23 8.12
C ASP A 610 -28.36 0.12 9.26
N LEU A 611 -29.20 -0.91 9.23
CA LEU A 611 -30.27 -1.06 10.22
C LEU A 611 -29.73 -1.45 11.61
N THR A 612 -28.49 -1.86 11.74
CA THR A 612 -27.88 -2.21 13.03
C THR A 612 -27.44 -0.99 13.83
N ASP A 613 -27.35 0.17 13.17
CA ASP A 613 -27.05 1.45 13.79
C ASP A 613 -28.22 2.02 14.60
N PHE A 614 -29.40 1.44 14.44
CA PHE A 614 -30.64 1.97 15.01
C PHE A 614 -31.22 1.06 16.08
N GLU A 615 -31.91 1.70 17.03
CA GLU A 615 -32.70 1.05 18.04
C GLU A 615 -34.15 1.60 18.02
N LEU A 616 -35.11 0.74 18.34
CA LEU A 616 -36.52 1.17 18.55
C LEU A 616 -36.80 1.25 20.04
N THR A 617 -37.08 2.48 20.52
CA THR A 617 -37.66 2.66 21.85
C THR A 617 -39.19 2.52 21.73
N VAL A 618 -39.69 1.47 22.36
CA VAL A 618 -41.13 1.09 22.32
C VAL A 618 -41.73 1.17 23.73
N ASP A 619 -42.86 1.86 23.88
CA ASP A 619 -43.61 1.94 25.13
C ASP A 619 -45.07 1.53 24.92
N GLY A 620 -45.78 1.14 26.02
CA GLY A 620 -47.17 0.67 26.00
C GLY A 620 -47.29 -0.82 25.78
N SER A 621 -48.29 -1.24 25.00
CA SER A 621 -48.58 -2.65 24.74
C SER A 621 -48.06 -3.15 23.38
N ILE A 622 -47.25 -2.35 22.70
CA ILE A 622 -46.77 -2.70 21.37
C ILE A 622 -45.85 -3.93 21.44
N SER A 623 -46.08 -4.88 20.54
CA SER A 623 -45.23 -6.06 20.40
C SER A 623 -44.97 -6.37 18.93
N GLY A 624 -43.74 -6.83 18.62
CA GLY A 624 -43.33 -7.22 17.26
C GLY A 624 -43.00 -6.00 16.36
N ALA A 625 -42.75 -4.83 16.92
CA ALA A 625 -42.17 -3.70 16.16
C ALA A 625 -40.78 -4.06 15.65
N SER A 626 -40.48 -3.74 14.40
CA SER A 626 -39.19 -4.07 13.75
C SER A 626 -38.89 -3.20 12.57
N PHE A 627 -37.62 -3.07 12.23
CA PHE A 627 -37.20 -2.40 11.01
C PHE A 627 -37.65 -3.15 9.76
N SER A 628 -37.98 -2.37 8.71
CA SER A 628 -38.41 -2.92 7.42
C SER A 628 -37.43 -2.57 6.31
N ASN A 629 -37.20 -1.28 6.06
CA ASN A 629 -36.33 -0.79 4.99
C ASN A 629 -35.54 0.45 5.43
N LEU A 630 -34.42 0.66 4.76
CA LEU A 630 -33.60 1.86 4.87
C LEU A 630 -33.38 2.43 3.45
N TYR A 631 -33.60 3.73 3.28
CA TYR A 631 -33.33 4.45 2.04
C TYR A 631 -32.47 5.64 2.33
N SER A 632 -31.45 5.88 1.47
CA SER A 632 -30.51 6.99 1.62
C SER A 632 -30.63 8.01 0.50
N TYR A 633 -30.45 9.27 0.82
CA TYR A 633 -30.31 10.38 -0.09
C TYR A 633 -29.38 11.46 0.51
N GLY A 634 -28.09 11.37 0.20
CA GLY A 634 -27.08 12.29 0.76
C GLY A 634 -26.96 12.18 2.27
N SER A 635 -27.20 13.30 2.98
CA SER A 635 -27.20 13.36 4.46
C SER A 635 -28.54 12.94 5.09
N ASN A 636 -29.52 12.49 4.29
CA ASN A 636 -30.85 12.16 4.77
C ASN A 636 -31.16 10.67 4.54
N TYR A 637 -31.77 10.06 5.55
CA TYR A 637 -32.16 8.66 5.53
C TYR A 637 -33.63 8.50 5.89
N THR A 638 -34.32 7.60 5.21
CA THR A 638 -35.66 7.21 5.59
C THR A 638 -35.64 5.79 6.17
N VAL A 639 -36.00 5.68 7.42
CA VAL A 639 -36.10 4.39 8.13
C VAL A 639 -37.55 3.98 8.23
N GLN A 640 -37.90 2.83 7.65
CA GLN A 640 -39.25 2.27 7.71
C GLN A 640 -39.36 1.25 8.85
N VAL A 641 -40.43 1.36 9.64
CA VAL A 641 -40.67 0.55 10.82
C VAL A 641 -42.06 -0.10 10.73
N LEU A 642 -42.09 -1.42 10.84
CA LEU A 642 -43.34 -2.17 11.09
C LEU A 642 -43.75 -1.92 12.53
N THR A 643 -45.03 -1.48 12.72
CA THR A 643 -45.52 -1.04 14.04
C THR A 643 -45.90 -2.21 14.97
N GLY A 644 -45.97 -3.45 14.43
CA GLY A 644 -46.38 -4.62 15.20
C GLY A 644 -47.86 -4.59 15.59
N SER A 645 -48.20 -5.04 16.80
CA SER A 645 -49.57 -5.08 17.34
C SER A 645 -49.60 -4.38 18.70
N GLY A 646 -50.81 -3.89 19.11
CA GLY A 646 -51.01 -3.15 20.36
C GLY A 646 -50.83 -1.64 20.21
N ASP A 647 -51.10 -0.92 21.29
CA ASP A 647 -51.12 0.53 21.36
C ASP A 647 -49.95 1.05 22.21
N GLY A 648 -49.40 2.22 21.85
CA GLY A 648 -48.27 2.79 22.56
C GLY A 648 -47.52 3.80 21.76
N THR A 649 -46.20 3.92 21.97
CA THR A 649 -45.34 4.81 21.23
C THR A 649 -44.15 4.07 20.63
N ILE A 650 -43.70 4.53 19.46
CA ILE A 650 -42.47 4.06 18.82
C ILE A 650 -41.60 5.27 18.50
N ARG A 651 -40.33 5.27 18.97
CA ARG A 651 -39.29 6.25 18.63
C ARG A 651 -38.13 5.54 17.96
N LEU A 652 -37.54 6.21 16.96
CA LEU A 652 -36.30 5.78 16.33
C LEU A 652 -35.13 6.46 17.01
N ASP A 653 -34.23 5.68 17.56
CA ASP A 653 -32.98 6.12 18.19
C ASP A 653 -31.78 5.68 17.35
N VAL A 654 -30.66 6.43 17.40
CA VAL A 654 -29.37 5.99 16.88
C VAL A 654 -28.57 5.42 18.04
N ALA A 655 -28.10 4.19 17.89
CA ALA A 655 -27.46 3.42 18.94
C ALA A 655 -26.12 4.03 19.40
N GLU A 656 -25.71 3.79 20.64
CA GLU A 656 -24.40 4.18 21.15
C GLU A 656 -23.24 3.51 20.37
N ALA A 657 -23.46 2.32 19.86
CA ALA A 657 -22.48 1.53 19.12
C ALA A 657 -22.58 1.68 17.59
N ALA A 658 -23.26 2.73 17.08
CA ALA A 658 -23.36 2.95 15.64
C ALA A 658 -21.99 3.30 15.03
N GLU A 659 -21.66 2.65 13.90
CA GLU A 659 -20.37 2.81 13.20
C GLU A 659 -20.50 3.71 11.95
N ILE A 660 -21.40 4.67 11.98
CA ILE A 660 -21.65 5.63 10.89
C ILE A 660 -20.45 6.58 10.74
N ARG A 661 -19.99 6.75 9.48
CA ARG A 661 -18.86 7.63 9.17
C ARG A 661 -19.25 8.67 8.11
N ASP A 662 -18.49 9.78 8.10
CA ASP A 662 -18.49 10.70 6.97
C ASP A 662 -17.63 10.20 5.82
N LEU A 663 -17.47 11.01 4.77
CA LEU A 663 -16.64 10.69 3.61
C LEU A 663 -15.12 10.75 3.90
N ALA A 664 -14.72 11.45 4.96
CA ALA A 664 -13.33 11.55 5.41
C ALA A 664 -12.93 10.42 6.38
N GLY A 665 -13.90 9.60 6.80
CA GLY A 665 -13.71 8.48 7.70
C GLY A 665 -13.91 8.80 9.18
N ASN A 666 -14.35 10.02 9.55
CA ASN A 666 -14.63 10.36 10.94
C ASN A 666 -15.86 9.60 11.44
N LEU A 667 -15.75 8.99 12.60
CA LEU A 667 -16.86 8.30 13.25
C LEU A 667 -17.87 9.32 13.82
N ILE A 668 -19.16 9.04 13.67
CA ILE A 668 -20.25 9.85 14.19
C ILE A 668 -20.07 10.19 15.68
N SER A 669 -20.42 11.40 16.06
CA SER A 669 -20.39 11.89 17.45
C SER A 669 -21.78 12.13 18.00
N GLY A 670 -21.87 12.40 19.32
CA GLY A 670 -23.11 12.74 19.99
C GLY A 670 -24.08 11.58 20.22
N LEU A 671 -23.59 10.34 20.24
CA LEU A 671 -24.39 9.14 20.50
C LEU A 671 -24.51 8.82 22.00
N PRO A 672 -25.59 8.10 22.41
CA PRO A 672 -26.74 7.71 21.59
C PRO A 672 -27.67 8.92 21.31
N TYR A 673 -28.29 8.97 20.13
CA TYR A 673 -29.31 10.00 19.83
C TYR A 673 -30.70 9.47 20.15
N THR A 674 -31.35 10.07 21.14
CA THR A 674 -32.66 9.59 21.70
C THR A 674 -33.72 10.70 21.80
N THR A 675 -33.49 11.81 21.13
CA THR A 675 -34.39 13.02 21.23
C THR A 675 -35.30 13.18 20.02
N GLY A 676 -35.40 12.15 19.16
CA GLY A 676 -36.27 12.15 17.97
C GLY A 676 -37.78 12.16 18.31
N GLU A 677 -38.59 12.47 17.32
CA GLU A 677 -40.06 12.36 17.44
C GLU A 677 -40.52 10.90 17.59
N ALA A 678 -41.60 10.69 18.35
CA ALA A 678 -42.23 9.39 18.52
C ALA A 678 -43.61 9.33 17.84
N TYR A 679 -43.92 8.23 17.16
CA TYR A 679 -45.28 7.92 16.77
C TYR A 679 -46.12 7.46 17.97
N THR A 680 -47.35 7.91 18.03
CA THR A 680 -48.43 7.27 18.81
C THR A 680 -49.09 6.25 17.89
N ILE A 681 -48.99 5.00 18.23
CA ILE A 681 -49.67 3.88 17.57
C ILE A 681 -50.93 3.53 18.35
N ASP A 682 -52.03 3.56 17.68
CA ASP A 682 -53.32 3.27 18.24
C ASP A 682 -54.10 2.37 17.26
N LYS A 683 -54.34 1.11 17.67
CA LYS A 683 -55.01 0.09 16.88
C LYS A 683 -56.33 -0.36 17.51
N THR A 684 -56.69 0.30 18.61
CA THR A 684 -57.92 0.03 19.30
C THR A 684 -59.05 0.82 18.68
N ALA A 685 -60.05 0.12 18.13
CA ALA A 685 -61.23 0.76 17.56
C ALA A 685 -62.18 1.29 18.67
N PRO A 686 -62.77 2.44 18.48
CA PRO A 686 -63.79 2.94 19.42
C PRO A 686 -65.01 2.02 19.48
N THR A 687 -65.60 1.95 20.65
CA THR A 687 -66.85 1.22 20.90
C THR A 687 -67.89 2.11 21.50
N VAL A 688 -69.18 1.79 21.31
CA VAL A 688 -70.30 2.46 22.02
C VAL A 688 -70.42 1.87 23.42
N LEU A 689 -70.19 2.67 24.45
CA LEU A 689 -70.37 2.23 25.85
C LEU A 689 -71.80 2.24 26.29
N SER A 690 -72.58 3.25 25.88
CA SER A 690 -74.01 3.38 26.28
C SER A 690 -74.79 4.29 25.31
N ILE A 691 -76.06 3.98 25.18
CA ILE A 691 -77.09 4.86 24.62
C ILE A 691 -78.19 5.00 25.62
N LEU A 692 -78.33 6.17 26.28
CA LEU A 692 -79.20 6.46 27.37
C LEU A 692 -80.24 7.50 26.96
N ARG A 693 -81.49 7.39 27.51
CA ARG A 693 -82.54 8.39 27.32
C ARG A 693 -82.20 9.64 28.11
N LEU A 694 -82.52 10.82 27.53
CA LEU A 694 -82.36 12.10 28.23
C LEU A 694 -83.74 12.67 28.63
N ASP A 695 -84.77 12.29 27.98
CA ASP A 695 -86.16 12.79 28.26
C ASP A 695 -86.96 11.82 29.14
N PRO A 696 -88.05 12.35 29.78
CA PRO A 696 -88.97 11.50 30.58
C PRO A 696 -89.51 10.30 29.83
N ASN A 697 -89.69 9.18 30.51
CA ASN A 697 -90.28 7.92 29.95
C ASN A 697 -91.36 7.36 30.89
N PRO A 698 -92.58 7.09 30.36
CA PRO A 698 -93.04 7.18 29.01
C PRO A 698 -93.26 8.63 28.50
N THR A 699 -93.19 8.83 27.22
CA THR A 699 -93.28 10.19 26.59
C THR A 699 -94.37 10.20 25.51
N SER A 700 -94.96 11.43 25.28
CA SER A 700 -95.77 11.75 24.11
C SER A 700 -95.19 12.86 23.25
N GLU A 701 -93.95 13.21 23.48
CA GLU A 701 -93.26 14.25 22.71
C GLU A 701 -92.94 13.78 21.30
N ALA A 702 -92.93 14.72 20.34
CA ALA A 702 -92.69 14.47 18.93
C ALA A 702 -91.21 14.20 18.63
N GLN A 703 -90.32 14.56 19.54
CA GLN A 703 -88.89 14.36 19.50
C GLN A 703 -88.38 13.96 20.86
N VAL A 704 -87.33 13.13 20.89
CA VAL A 704 -86.59 12.71 22.08
C VAL A 704 -85.13 12.69 21.84
N ASP A 705 -84.31 12.86 22.89
CA ASP A 705 -82.86 12.88 22.85
C ASP A 705 -82.34 11.61 23.53
N TYR A 706 -81.30 11.08 22.86
CA TYR A 706 -80.41 10.03 23.39
C TYR A 706 -79.01 10.55 23.61
N ALA A 707 -78.42 10.25 24.78
CA ALA A 707 -77.01 10.41 25.03
C ALA A 707 -76.26 9.17 24.58
N VAL A 708 -75.34 9.32 23.67
CA VAL A 708 -74.44 8.27 23.18
C VAL A 708 -73.05 8.54 23.76
N THR A 709 -72.49 7.54 24.45
CA THR A 709 -71.10 7.64 24.98
C THR A 709 -70.24 6.57 24.33
N PHE A 710 -69.11 6.98 23.81
CA PHE A 710 -68.07 6.13 23.23
C PHE A 710 -66.98 5.79 24.23
N SER A 711 -66.17 4.77 23.96
CA SER A 711 -65.00 4.40 24.77
C SER A 711 -63.87 5.41 24.74
N GLU A 712 -63.88 6.25 23.74
CA GLU A 712 -62.84 7.26 23.46
C GLU A 712 -63.39 8.38 22.58
N SER A 713 -62.58 9.38 22.31
CA SER A 713 -62.94 10.48 21.42
C SER A 713 -63.07 10.02 19.99
N VAL A 714 -64.18 10.30 19.35
CA VAL A 714 -64.50 9.91 18.00
C VAL A 714 -64.71 11.09 17.08
N LEU A 715 -64.52 10.83 15.80
CA LEU A 715 -64.69 11.75 14.66
C LEU A 715 -65.72 11.24 13.69
N ASN A 716 -66.18 12.12 12.79
CA ASN A 716 -67.07 11.79 11.67
C ASN A 716 -68.43 11.19 12.10
N VAL A 717 -68.92 11.56 13.29
CA VAL A 717 -70.24 11.10 13.79
C VAL A 717 -71.33 11.88 13.04
N GLY A 718 -72.10 11.15 12.20
CA GLY A 718 -73.19 11.67 11.36
C GLY A 718 -74.56 11.03 11.62
N ALA A 719 -75.64 11.62 11.06
CA ALA A 719 -76.98 11.08 11.22
C ALA A 719 -77.16 9.73 10.55
N GLU A 720 -76.38 9.45 9.56
CA GLU A 720 -76.30 8.16 8.79
C GLU A 720 -75.79 6.99 9.61
N ASP A 721 -75.05 7.27 10.69
CA ASP A 721 -74.51 6.25 11.55
C ASP A 721 -75.53 5.67 12.56
N PHE A 722 -76.65 6.34 12.69
CA PHE A 722 -77.65 5.97 13.65
C PHE A 722 -78.98 5.58 12.97
N THR A 723 -79.63 4.60 13.54
CA THR A 723 -80.96 4.16 13.09
C THR A 723 -81.95 4.28 14.26
N ALA A 724 -83.05 5.08 14.02
CA ALA A 724 -84.18 5.10 14.95
C ALA A 724 -85.11 3.92 14.66
N VAL A 725 -85.12 2.97 15.59
CA VAL A 725 -85.89 1.69 15.42
C VAL A 725 -87.18 1.77 16.19
N GLY A 726 -88.30 1.89 15.43
CA GLY A 726 -89.68 1.79 15.99
C GLY A 726 -89.98 0.31 16.25
N LEU A 727 -90.43 -0.01 17.49
CA LEU A 727 -90.82 -1.35 17.96
C LEU A 727 -92.26 -1.34 18.44
N SER A 728 -92.99 -2.52 18.34
CA SER A 728 -94.35 -2.74 18.90
C SER A 728 -95.43 -1.75 18.44
N GLY A 729 -95.45 -1.38 17.16
CA GLY A 729 -96.40 -0.53 16.52
C GLY A 729 -96.01 0.93 16.23
N ASN A 730 -94.87 1.32 16.51
CA ASN A 730 -94.31 2.55 16.13
C ASN A 730 -93.69 2.49 14.71
N SER A 731 -93.78 3.57 13.88
CA SER A 731 -93.28 3.62 12.53
C SER A 731 -92.94 5.07 12.16
N GLY A 732 -91.90 5.24 11.31
CA GLY A 732 -91.50 6.53 10.76
C GLY A 732 -90.58 7.37 11.72
N ALA A 733 -90.02 6.77 12.72
CA ALA A 733 -89.01 7.40 13.52
C ALA A 733 -87.72 7.63 12.69
N SER A 734 -87.05 8.72 12.88
CA SER A 734 -85.84 9.09 12.17
C SER A 734 -84.89 9.99 13.02
N VAL A 735 -83.65 9.89 12.79
CA VAL A 735 -82.66 10.77 13.38
C VAL A 735 -82.81 12.20 12.79
N LEU A 736 -82.90 13.20 13.64
CA LEU A 736 -83.17 14.58 13.24
C LEU A 736 -81.91 15.46 13.35
N ASN A 737 -81.21 15.31 14.46
CA ASN A 737 -80.04 16.13 14.72
C ASN A 737 -79.00 15.37 15.61
N ILE A 738 -77.73 15.74 15.46
CA ILE A 738 -76.67 15.26 16.33
C ILE A 738 -75.90 16.48 16.80
N SER A 739 -75.54 16.47 18.05
CA SER A 739 -74.71 17.48 18.70
C SER A 739 -73.78 16.81 19.73
N GLY A 740 -72.57 17.26 19.83
CA GLY A 740 -71.54 16.70 20.75
C GLY A 740 -70.18 16.78 20.19
N SER A 741 -69.20 16.31 20.92
CA SER A 741 -67.80 16.21 20.53
C SER A 741 -67.09 15.19 21.43
N GLU A 742 -65.90 14.80 21.04
CA GLU A 742 -65.08 13.84 21.79
C GLU A 742 -65.82 12.49 21.94
N ASP A 743 -66.05 12.01 23.14
CA ASP A 743 -66.66 10.74 23.44
C ASP A 743 -68.15 10.81 23.72
N TYR A 744 -68.78 12.01 23.70
CA TYR A 744 -70.15 12.23 24.08
C TYR A 744 -70.99 12.96 23.07
N TYR A 745 -72.05 12.35 22.65
CA TYR A 745 -72.99 12.90 21.63
C TYR A 745 -74.42 12.82 22.07
N VAL A 746 -75.24 13.81 21.71
CA VAL A 746 -76.71 13.85 21.89
C VAL A 746 -77.32 13.70 20.51
N VAL A 747 -78.17 12.66 20.37
CA VAL A 747 -78.87 12.33 19.10
C VAL A 747 -80.35 12.59 19.31
N THR A 748 -80.91 13.64 18.62
CA THR A 748 -82.32 13.95 18.65
C THR A 748 -83.04 13.10 17.59
N VAL A 749 -84.10 12.42 17.98
CA VAL A 749 -84.82 11.51 17.13
C VAL A 749 -86.32 11.88 17.12
N THR A 750 -86.95 11.92 15.92
CA THR A 750 -88.39 12.04 15.83
C THR A 750 -89.05 10.75 16.34
N THR A 751 -90.15 10.88 17.16
CA THR A 751 -90.82 9.72 17.72
C THR A 751 -91.67 8.93 16.72
N GLY A 752 -91.82 9.46 15.48
CA GLY A 752 -92.58 8.80 14.44
C GLY A 752 -94.13 8.83 14.72
N THR A 753 -94.82 7.83 14.26
CA THR A 753 -96.34 7.67 14.42
C THR A 753 -96.64 6.36 15.07
N GLY A 754 -97.69 6.38 15.89
CA GLY A 754 -98.12 5.23 16.63
C GLY A 754 -97.54 5.15 18.05
N GLY A 755 -98.23 4.36 18.93
CA GLY A 755 -97.73 3.99 20.24
C GLY A 755 -96.70 2.87 20.09
N GLY A 756 -95.94 2.50 21.17
CA GLY A 756 -94.93 1.44 21.09
C GLY A 756 -93.66 1.76 21.80
N ARG A 757 -92.55 1.29 21.26
CA ARG A 757 -91.20 1.54 21.84
C ARG A 757 -90.31 2.10 20.73
N LEU A 758 -89.37 2.91 21.07
CA LEU A 758 -88.37 3.51 20.23
C LEU A 758 -87.01 3.29 20.82
N ARG A 759 -86.09 2.78 19.99
CA ARG A 759 -84.68 2.55 20.35
C ARG A 759 -83.80 3.23 19.30
N LEU A 760 -82.68 3.73 19.74
CA LEU A 760 -81.61 4.20 18.87
C LEU A 760 -80.53 3.13 18.73
N ASP A 761 -80.23 2.70 17.51
CA ASP A 761 -79.20 1.75 17.19
C ASP A 761 -78.04 2.45 16.45
N VAL A 762 -76.85 1.97 16.66
CA VAL A 762 -75.66 2.22 15.80
C VAL A 762 -75.52 1.00 14.91
N GLU A 763 -75.53 1.21 13.62
CA GLU A 763 -75.51 0.10 12.66
C GLU A 763 -74.12 -0.37 12.27
N TYR A 764 -74.03 -1.54 11.70
CA TYR A 764 -72.81 -2.05 11.12
C TYR A 764 -72.37 -1.17 9.92
N GLY A 765 -71.08 -0.77 9.90
CA GLY A 765 -70.51 0.06 8.83
C GLY A 765 -70.63 1.55 9.08
N ALA A 766 -70.91 2.01 10.29
CA ALA A 766 -70.83 3.42 10.67
C ALA A 766 -69.46 3.97 10.36
N TRP A 767 -69.40 5.23 9.83
CA TRP A 767 -68.17 5.89 9.45
C TRP A 767 -67.46 6.59 10.63
N ILE A 768 -67.87 6.27 11.86
CA ILE A 768 -67.31 6.76 13.09
C ILE A 768 -65.94 6.19 13.27
N ASN A 769 -64.95 7.00 13.45
CA ASN A 769 -63.56 6.59 13.72
C ASN A 769 -62.90 7.47 14.80
N ASP A 770 -61.82 6.99 15.37
CA ASP A 770 -60.92 7.76 16.26
C ASP A 770 -59.92 8.63 15.47
N ALA A 771 -58.98 9.30 16.12
CA ALA A 771 -57.96 10.15 15.54
C ALA A 771 -56.88 9.31 14.79
N ALA A 772 -56.76 8.02 15.08
CA ALA A 772 -55.83 7.10 14.40
C ALA A 772 -56.44 6.41 13.17
N TYR A 773 -57.72 6.72 12.84
CA TYR A 773 -58.53 6.13 11.77
C TYR A 773 -58.93 4.66 12.02
N ASN A 774 -59.07 4.25 13.31
CA ASN A 774 -59.74 3.00 13.63
C ASN A 774 -61.23 3.24 13.55
N TYR A 775 -61.94 2.46 12.73
CA TYR A 775 -63.39 2.60 12.55
C TYR A 775 -64.14 1.76 13.58
N LEU A 776 -65.27 2.27 14.06
CA LEU A 776 -66.22 1.53 14.89
C LEU A 776 -66.60 0.24 14.17
N SER A 777 -66.27 -0.90 14.72
CA SER A 777 -66.42 -2.19 14.05
C SER A 777 -67.69 -2.98 14.46
N GLU A 778 -68.21 -2.70 15.62
CA GLU A 778 -69.34 -3.43 16.19
C GLU A 778 -70.60 -2.57 16.25
N PRO A 779 -71.74 -3.07 15.79
CA PRO A 779 -73.04 -2.36 15.98
C PRO A 779 -73.45 -2.36 17.44
N PHE A 780 -74.18 -1.35 17.88
CA PHE A 780 -74.71 -1.24 19.22
C PHE A 780 -76.28 -1.14 19.19
N ARG A 781 -76.92 -2.13 19.82
CA ARG A 781 -78.40 -2.29 19.81
C ARG A 781 -79.04 -2.49 21.20
N ASP A 782 -78.23 -2.35 22.23
CA ASP A 782 -78.60 -2.58 23.63
C ASP A 782 -78.94 -1.26 24.39
N GLY A 783 -79.19 -0.18 23.64
CA GLY A 783 -79.58 1.10 24.21
C GLY A 783 -80.95 1.09 24.93
N GLU A 784 -81.10 2.10 25.76
CA GLU A 784 -82.44 2.32 26.44
C GLU A 784 -83.53 2.58 25.43
N GLU A 785 -84.75 2.08 25.77
CA GLU A 785 -85.94 2.27 24.92
C GLU A 785 -86.88 3.31 25.48
N TYR A 786 -87.42 4.26 24.67
CA TYR A 786 -88.58 5.07 25.02
C TYR A 786 -89.84 4.28 24.85
N THR A 787 -90.82 4.42 25.83
CA THR A 787 -92.20 4.00 25.71
C THR A 787 -93.03 5.20 25.20
N LEU A 788 -93.59 5.09 23.97
CA LEU A 788 -94.31 6.19 23.34
C LEU A 788 -95.81 6.04 23.65
N LEU A 789 -96.42 7.11 24.23
CA LEU A 789 -97.83 7.16 24.53
C LEU A 789 -98.61 7.64 23.29
N GLN A 790 -99.62 6.86 22.88
CA GLN A 790 -100.53 7.30 21.82
C GLN A 790 -101.60 8.25 22.38
N LEU A 791 -101.56 9.50 21.96
CA LEU A 791 -102.67 10.42 22.29
C LEU A 791 -103.89 9.95 21.57
N ALA A 792 -104.87 9.35 22.30
CA ALA A 792 -106.23 9.06 21.82
C ALA A 792 -107.00 10.39 21.66
N LEU A 793 -107.21 10.82 20.45
CA LEU A 793 -108.15 11.90 20.18
C LEU A 793 -109.59 11.38 20.46
N PHE A 794 -110.08 11.72 21.61
CA PHE A 794 -111.50 11.60 21.91
C PHE A 794 -112.27 12.71 21.22
N LEU A 795 -112.77 12.47 20.03
CA LEU A 795 -113.82 13.35 19.45
C LEU A 795 -115.14 13.09 20.18
N PRO A 796 -115.72 14.16 20.81
CA PRO A 796 -117.08 13.97 21.42
C PRO A 796 -118.09 13.79 20.27
N GLN A 797 -118.77 12.63 20.27
CA GLN A 797 -119.93 12.47 19.38
C GLN A 797 -120.98 13.48 19.81
N LEU A 798 -121.25 14.43 18.88
CA LEU A 798 -122.42 15.27 18.93
C LEU A 798 -123.73 14.40 18.57
N SER A 799 -124.49 14.02 19.53
CA SER A 799 -125.89 13.47 19.34
C SER A 799 -126.82 14.50 18.87
N LYS A 800 -127.55 14.29 17.81
CA LYS A 800 -128.74 14.99 17.50
C LYS A 800 -129.92 14.49 18.37
#